data_3892cb78e989cb6937dd5c877869ec4d
#
_entry.id   3892cb78e989cb6937dd5c877869ec4d
#
_cell.length_a   1.000
_cell.length_b   1.000
_cell.length_c   1.000
_cell.angle_alpha   90.00
_cell.angle_beta   90.00
_cell.angle_gamma   90.00
#
_symmetry.space_group_name_H-M   'P 1'
#
loop_
_entity.id
_entity.type
_entity.pdbx_description
1 polymer ?
#
loop_
_entity_poly.entity_id
_entity_poly.type
_entity_poly.pdbx_seq_one_letter_code
_entity_poly.pdbx_strand_id
1 'polypeptide(L)'
;MGHLRRGGALAAALGLLLTAALPAAAHASPTGAGPADADAATAAPGRATRYANPISVGVGDTFADPVIVRGDDGYWYAYGTTDPLREGEKQFHRVPTARSADLVDWTYVGDAFGPDQRPAYAAPGAAFWAPDVRRVGDRYVMYVTVTDTTVSPEGSDYAIGAATAPTPTGPWTFVDQPVVAPRPGGGGGFLWTIDPSHFTDVDGTGYLYYGSYYGGVSVTALSPDGLRAVGDPTLVAIDNKFEGSYVLRHDGYYYLFASTANCCAGPATGYSVQVGRATSPRGPFLDRDGIALTASRAGGTPVLTQNGNRWIGTGHNGFLTDLSGQDWIVYHAIDRADPYLDEPFGINERPMLLDRLDWIGGWPTVNAGTGPSEGTRAAPVTTGALDERFDAGVAGWRRVTGDWRTTGGRLTGTGALTSRTTVGGDVRAEADLRLTGATSAGLTLADRVEVRVDAAAGRLVARDGGRTANAPLPADFTAADRHNLAVEVRGRHLVAELSPARLGDQLAVVTLRLDRPVTGRLTLDATGGPAEFDNVSAVRLYQPARNTAPEPRVGAPLPAWSDEFTGGLDPAWSWVRPDPAATVTGGALRWPVQDTDLTGTGNTAGVLLRDAPAGDYVVETKVTLDLGEETVRNYQQAGLVAYVDDDRFARLAQVAIWNTRQVEYGYELPFAGQPVYGGTIVGTPARTTWLRLAHHVDRATGEHEFRAGSSRDGVTWTWGGVWTFPAGTTPRIGLVAHGGAQPAVTAEFDYLRFYR
;
A
#
# COMPACT_ATOMS: atom_id res chain seq x y z
N MET A 1 -18.82 31.24 -35.43
CA MET A 1 -18.57 32.42 -34.61
C MET A 1 -19.16 32.19 -33.22
N GLY A 2 -18.32 32.12 -32.22
CA GLY A 2 -18.66 32.37 -30.82
C GLY A 2 -19.47 31.32 -30.09
N HIS A 3 -18.75 30.39 -29.40
CA HIS A 3 -19.06 29.90 -28.06
C HIS A 3 -18.12 28.74 -27.73
N LEU A 4 -16.90 29.13 -27.38
CA LEU A 4 -15.96 28.25 -26.71
C LEU A 4 -15.39 29.10 -25.57
N ARG A 5 -15.88 28.90 -24.37
CA ARG A 5 -15.24 29.25 -23.09
C ARG A 5 -16.25 29.06 -21.96
N ARG A 6 -16.24 27.89 -21.33
CA ARG A 6 -16.53 27.61 -19.90
C ARG A 6 -16.45 26.11 -19.67
N GLY A 7 -15.29 25.66 -19.28
CA GLY A 7 -15.00 24.27 -18.94
C GLY A 7 -13.55 24.20 -18.44
N GLY A 8 -13.26 24.95 -17.40
CA GLY A 8 -11.92 24.98 -16.88
C GLY A 8 -11.90 25.47 -15.45
N ALA A 9 -12.40 24.67 -14.51
CA ALA A 9 -12.26 25.04 -13.11
C ALA A 9 -12.17 23.85 -12.12
N LEU A 10 -11.97 22.61 -12.56
CA LEU A 10 -11.76 21.51 -11.61
C LEU A 10 -10.69 20.48 -12.02
N ALA A 11 -10.00 20.69 -13.14
CA ALA A 11 -8.81 19.91 -13.47
C ALA A 11 -7.51 20.47 -12.84
N ALA A 12 -7.63 21.53 -12.04
CA ALA A 12 -6.47 22.27 -11.52
C ALA A 12 -6.00 21.86 -10.11
N ALA A 13 -6.64 20.89 -9.48
CA ALA A 13 -6.23 20.45 -8.15
C ALA A 13 -5.23 19.27 -8.14
N LEU A 14 -4.94 18.68 -9.30
CA LEU A 14 -3.94 17.61 -9.40
C LEU A 14 -2.64 18.01 -10.14
N GLY A 15 -2.47 19.27 -10.46
CA GLY A 15 -1.37 19.74 -11.31
C GLY A 15 -0.54 20.91 -10.80
N LEU A 16 -0.57 21.22 -9.51
CA LEU A 16 0.22 22.32 -8.96
C LEU A 16 1.30 21.82 -8.00
N LEU A 17 2.22 21.10 -8.54
CA LEU A 17 3.58 21.08 -8.06
C LEU A 17 4.44 21.77 -9.11
N LEU A 18 4.57 23.19 -8.87
CA LEU A 18 5.27 24.01 -9.34
C LEU A 18 6.27 24.54 -9.73
N THR A 19 6.72 24.98 -10.53
CA THR A 19 7.84 25.83 -10.88
C THR A 19 7.67 27.25 -10.35
N ALA A 20 8.28 27.52 -9.25
CA ALA A 20 8.68 28.86 -8.86
C ALA A 20 10.19 28.95 -9.12
N ALA A 21 10.57 29.42 -10.29
CA ALA A 21 11.92 29.91 -10.53
C ALA A 21 12.12 31.23 -9.78
N LEU A 22 12.98 31.25 -8.77
CA LEU A 22 13.51 32.45 -8.15
C LEU A 22 14.98 32.63 -8.54
N PRO A 23 15.44 33.86 -8.77
CA PRO A 23 16.77 34.13 -9.28
C PRO A 23 17.85 33.92 -8.23
N ALA A 24 18.99 33.39 -8.69
CA ALA A 24 20.19 33.19 -7.91
C ALA A 24 20.72 34.48 -7.31
N ALA A 25 20.86 34.53 -5.99
CA ALA A 25 21.72 35.46 -5.29
C ALA A 25 22.85 34.66 -4.63
N ALA A 26 24.06 34.87 -5.14
CA ALA A 26 25.27 34.35 -4.58
C ALA A 26 25.57 35.00 -3.22
N HIS A 27 25.76 34.21 -2.16
CA HIS A 27 26.48 34.64 -0.97
C HIS A 27 27.32 33.51 -0.37
N ALA A 28 28.48 33.95 0.10
CA ALA A 28 29.67 33.20 0.43
C ALA A 28 29.50 32.15 1.55
N SER A 29 30.27 31.07 1.40
CA SER A 29 30.56 30.04 2.39
C SER A 29 31.34 30.57 3.59
N PRO A 30 31.15 30.04 4.79
CA PRO A 30 32.21 29.89 5.74
C PRO A 30 32.70 28.44 5.82
N THR A 31 34.01 28.37 5.79
CA THR A 31 34.87 27.18 5.88
C THR A 31 34.79 26.48 7.25
N GLY A 32 34.80 25.13 7.20
CA GLY A 32 35.55 24.35 8.17
C GLY A 32 34.76 23.64 9.26
N ALA A 33 34.43 22.35 9.04
CA ALA A 33 34.48 21.35 10.09
C ALA A 33 35.10 20.09 9.51
N GLY A 34 36.16 19.61 10.14
CA GLY A 34 36.93 18.44 9.73
C GLY A 34 36.17 17.13 9.93
N PRO A 35 36.69 16.00 9.40
CA PRO A 35 36.03 14.72 9.48
C PRO A 35 36.00 14.21 10.94
N ALA A 36 34.78 13.92 11.42
CA ALA A 36 34.60 13.21 12.68
C ALA A 36 34.92 11.73 12.49
N ASP A 37 35.72 11.22 13.39
CA ASP A 37 36.20 9.85 13.46
C ASP A 37 35.04 8.81 13.39
N ALA A 38 35.11 7.96 12.39
CA ALA A 38 34.33 6.74 12.32
C ALA A 38 35.05 5.63 13.10
N ASP A 39 34.89 5.58 14.42
CA ASP A 39 35.13 4.38 15.24
C ASP A 39 34.49 4.57 16.61
N ALA A 40 33.16 4.37 16.67
CA ALA A 40 32.50 4.02 17.91
C ALA A 40 31.72 2.74 17.65
N ALA A 41 32.39 1.60 17.93
CA ALA A 41 31.69 0.33 18.12
C ALA A 41 30.81 0.46 19.36
N THR A 42 29.61 1.06 19.20
CA THR A 42 28.57 1.05 20.23
C THR A 42 27.97 -0.34 20.28
N ALA A 43 27.88 -0.91 21.51
CA ALA A 43 27.07 -2.09 21.78
C ALA A 43 25.75 -1.98 21.09
N ALA A 44 25.31 -3.06 20.40
CA ALA A 44 24.05 -3.09 19.71
C ALA A 44 22.93 -2.62 20.65
N PRO A 45 22.17 -1.58 20.33
CA PRO A 45 21.03 -1.16 21.13
C PRO A 45 20.07 -2.36 21.28
N GLY A 46 19.50 -2.54 22.46
CA GLY A 46 18.49 -3.58 22.69
C GLY A 46 17.35 -3.34 21.68
N ARG A 47 17.07 -4.35 20.86
CA ARG A 47 16.03 -4.22 19.81
C ARG A 47 14.67 -3.95 20.41
N ALA A 48 13.89 -3.09 19.76
CA ALA A 48 12.57 -2.71 20.20
C ALA A 48 11.63 -3.94 20.25
N THR A 49 10.90 -4.08 21.32
CA THR A 49 9.84 -5.10 21.47
C THR A 49 8.45 -4.52 21.23
N ARG A 50 8.35 -3.20 21.24
CA ARG A 50 7.12 -2.42 21.00
C ARG A 50 7.46 -1.19 20.19
N TYR A 51 6.48 -0.70 19.44
CA TYR A 51 6.60 0.51 18.62
C TYR A 51 5.29 1.30 18.63
N ALA A 52 5.34 2.53 18.17
CA ALA A 52 4.19 3.36 17.82
C ALA A 52 4.48 4.07 16.50
N ASN A 53 3.46 4.24 15.66
CA ASN A 53 3.58 5.02 14.43
C ASN A 53 3.67 6.54 14.72
N PRO A 54 4.42 7.31 13.91
CA PRO A 54 5.16 6.88 12.74
C PRO A 54 6.52 6.28 13.11
N ILE A 55 7.05 5.37 12.28
CA ILE A 55 8.37 4.76 12.49
C ILE A 55 9.50 5.58 11.87
N SER A 56 9.22 6.61 11.09
CA SER A 56 10.22 7.48 10.44
C SER A 56 10.76 8.62 11.31
N VAL A 57 10.36 8.76 12.57
CA VAL A 57 10.73 9.88 13.45
C VAL A 57 12.25 10.12 13.52
N GLY A 58 13.05 9.06 13.49
CA GLY A 58 14.52 9.15 13.46
C GLY A 58 15.11 9.61 12.14
N VAL A 59 14.30 9.65 11.06
CA VAL A 59 14.71 10.04 9.71
C VAL A 59 14.27 11.46 9.39
N GLY A 60 12.98 11.74 9.55
CA GLY A 60 12.40 13.03 9.23
C GLY A 60 10.92 13.07 9.59
N ASP A 61 10.30 14.23 9.38
CA ASP A 61 8.87 14.45 9.59
C ASP A 61 8.07 13.81 8.46
N THR A 62 8.63 13.76 7.24
CA THR A 62 8.05 13.04 6.10
C THR A 62 8.98 11.95 5.57
N PHE A 63 8.43 10.87 5.02
CA PHE A 63 9.12 9.80 4.30
C PHE A 63 8.11 9.09 3.39
N ALA A 64 7.75 9.75 2.30
CA ALA A 64 6.65 9.35 1.44
C ALA A 64 7.02 8.20 0.50
N ASP A 65 5.99 7.44 0.06
CA ASP A 65 6.08 6.34 -0.89
C ASP A 65 7.13 5.27 -0.48
N PRO A 66 7.07 4.76 0.77
CA PRO A 66 8.13 3.96 1.34
C PRO A 66 8.16 2.54 0.78
N VAL A 67 9.36 2.04 0.48
CA VAL A 67 9.63 0.63 0.25
C VAL A 67 10.74 0.15 1.18
N ILE A 68 10.68 -1.11 1.64
CA ILE A 68 11.68 -1.70 2.52
C ILE A 68 12.25 -2.95 1.88
N VAL A 69 13.58 -3.11 1.95
CA VAL A 69 14.30 -4.31 1.56
C VAL A 69 15.25 -4.75 2.67
N ARG A 70 15.49 -6.05 2.82
CA ARG A 70 16.53 -6.55 3.69
C ARG A 70 17.86 -6.65 2.95
N GLY A 71 18.90 -6.08 3.54
CA GLY A 71 20.26 -6.16 3.04
C GLY A 71 20.93 -7.51 3.37
N ASP A 72 21.98 -7.82 2.61
CA ASP A 72 22.84 -8.99 2.85
C ASP A 72 23.54 -8.95 4.20
N ASP A 73 23.72 -7.75 4.75
CA ASP A 73 24.28 -7.49 6.09
C ASP A 73 23.26 -7.70 7.23
N GLY A 74 22.03 -8.12 6.88
CA GLY A 74 20.96 -8.39 7.82
C GLY A 74 20.27 -7.16 8.41
N TYR A 75 20.62 -5.94 7.95
CA TYR A 75 19.86 -4.74 8.22
C TYR A 75 18.69 -4.58 7.24
N TRP A 76 17.73 -3.77 7.64
CA TRP A 76 16.62 -3.35 6.80
C TRP A 76 16.89 -1.96 6.25
N TYR A 77 16.55 -1.72 5.00
CA TYR A 77 16.75 -0.45 4.31
C TYR A 77 15.43 0.04 3.75
N ALA A 78 15.09 1.30 4.05
CA ALA A 78 13.92 1.98 3.53
C ALA A 78 14.34 3.07 2.55
N TYR A 79 13.53 3.26 1.50
CA TYR A 79 13.72 4.29 0.48
C TYR A 79 12.41 5.05 0.32
N GLY A 80 12.52 6.38 0.18
CA GLY A 80 11.38 7.26 -0.02
C GLY A 80 11.50 8.09 -1.30
N THR A 81 10.42 8.78 -1.63
CA THR A 81 10.35 9.70 -2.77
C THR A 81 11.22 10.95 -2.56
N THR A 82 11.54 11.67 -3.64
CA THR A 82 12.27 12.95 -3.57
C THR A 82 11.39 14.02 -2.93
N ASP A 83 11.67 14.34 -1.67
CA ASP A 83 11.01 15.38 -0.87
C ASP A 83 12.02 16.05 0.09
N PRO A 84 11.75 17.24 0.66
CA PRO A 84 12.40 17.65 1.91
C PRO A 84 12.03 16.65 3.00
N LEU A 85 12.90 16.44 4.00
CA LEU A 85 12.61 15.50 5.08
C LEU A 85 12.05 16.19 6.35
N ARG A 86 12.22 17.50 6.49
CA ARG A 86 11.87 18.23 7.73
C ARG A 86 11.23 19.57 7.45
N GLU A 87 10.42 20.01 8.39
CA GLU A 87 9.88 21.36 8.41
C GLU A 87 10.99 22.42 8.24
N GLY A 88 10.74 23.42 7.41
CA GLY A 88 11.68 24.49 7.10
C GLY A 88 12.86 24.09 6.21
N GLU A 89 13.03 22.85 5.87
CA GLU A 89 14.07 22.39 4.97
C GLU A 89 13.79 22.82 3.53
N LYS A 90 14.82 23.30 2.83
CA LYS A 90 14.70 23.71 1.42
C LYS A 90 15.39 22.75 0.46
N GLN A 91 16.09 21.75 0.99
CA GLN A 91 16.76 20.73 0.20
C GLN A 91 15.81 19.61 -0.09
N PHE A 92 15.70 19.20 -1.35
CA PHE A 92 15.02 17.99 -1.77
C PHE A 92 16.01 16.83 -1.77
N HIS A 93 15.73 15.82 -0.99
CA HIS A 93 16.49 14.59 -0.92
C HIS A 93 16.19 13.70 -2.12
N ARG A 94 17.24 13.13 -2.73
CA ARG A 94 17.11 12.36 -3.97
C ARG A 94 17.04 10.86 -3.66
N VAL A 95 15.85 10.36 -3.36
CA VAL A 95 15.57 9.04 -2.82
C VAL A 95 16.28 8.85 -1.49
N PRO A 96 15.78 9.52 -0.42
CA PRO A 96 16.33 9.37 0.91
C PRO A 96 16.32 7.91 1.34
N THR A 97 17.44 7.48 1.92
CA THR A 97 17.66 6.10 2.33
C THR A 97 17.85 6.05 3.84
N ALA A 98 17.12 5.15 4.50
CA ALA A 98 17.22 4.91 5.92
C ALA A 98 17.57 3.44 6.20
N ARG A 99 18.17 3.17 7.38
CA ARG A 99 18.56 1.83 7.82
C ARG A 99 18.02 1.54 9.21
N SER A 100 17.57 0.30 9.44
CA SER A 100 17.12 -0.18 10.74
C SER A 100 17.65 -1.59 11.03
N ALA A 101 17.91 -1.89 12.31
CA ALA A 101 18.22 -3.24 12.78
C ALA A 101 16.95 -4.02 13.20
N ASP A 102 15.83 -3.32 13.45
CA ASP A 102 14.64 -3.88 14.11
C ASP A 102 13.31 -3.46 13.47
N LEU A 103 13.34 -2.74 12.34
CA LEU A 103 12.16 -2.21 11.63
C LEU A 103 11.38 -1.10 12.36
N VAL A 104 11.90 -0.65 13.50
CA VAL A 104 11.26 0.37 14.36
C VAL A 104 12.14 1.61 14.46
N ASP A 105 13.39 1.42 14.84
CA ASP A 105 14.35 2.51 14.99
C ASP A 105 15.11 2.69 13.67
N TRP A 106 14.83 3.78 12.98
CA TRP A 106 15.40 4.08 11.66
C TRP A 106 16.39 5.23 11.75
N THR A 107 17.48 5.11 11.00
CA THR A 107 18.50 6.13 10.87
C THR A 107 18.71 6.49 9.41
N TYR A 108 18.65 7.77 9.09
CA TYR A 108 19.00 8.26 7.76
C TYR A 108 20.47 7.97 7.46
N VAL A 109 20.76 7.39 6.29
CA VAL A 109 22.11 7.01 5.87
C VAL A 109 22.59 7.72 4.61
N GLY A 110 21.81 8.64 4.08
CA GLY A 110 22.12 9.45 2.90
C GLY A 110 21.08 9.27 1.81
N ASP A 111 21.26 10.01 0.72
CA ASP A 111 20.45 9.88 -0.48
C ASP A 111 21.03 8.79 -1.39
N ALA A 112 20.16 8.07 -2.10
CA ALA A 112 20.60 7.07 -3.08
C ALA A 112 21.39 7.72 -4.24
N PHE A 113 21.01 8.95 -4.60
CA PHE A 113 21.60 9.67 -5.72
C PHE A 113 22.20 11.01 -5.30
N GLY A 114 23.40 11.30 -5.76
CA GLY A 114 24.05 12.62 -5.58
C GLY A 114 23.28 13.75 -6.28
N PRO A 115 23.56 15.02 -5.95
CA PRO A 115 22.81 16.18 -6.44
C PRO A 115 22.72 16.27 -7.96
N ASP A 116 23.80 15.94 -8.68
CA ASP A 116 23.89 15.98 -10.13
C ASP A 116 23.71 14.61 -10.80
N GLN A 117 23.53 13.55 -10.01
CA GLN A 117 23.43 12.20 -10.53
C GLN A 117 22.04 11.95 -11.12
N ARG A 118 21.99 11.72 -12.42
CA ARG A 118 20.77 11.39 -13.17
C ARG A 118 21.10 10.60 -14.43
N PRO A 119 20.15 9.82 -14.97
CA PRO A 119 20.35 9.19 -16.28
C PRO A 119 20.33 10.24 -17.40
N ALA A 120 20.97 9.93 -18.51
CA ALA A 120 21.11 10.88 -19.63
C ALA A 120 19.78 11.34 -20.23
N TYR A 121 18.73 10.50 -20.13
CA TYR A 121 17.39 10.81 -20.62
C TYR A 121 16.55 11.66 -19.64
N ALA A 122 16.99 11.86 -18.40
CA ALA A 122 16.29 12.72 -17.45
C ALA A 122 16.60 14.20 -17.71
N ALA A 123 15.57 15.04 -17.63
CA ALA A 123 15.74 16.49 -17.66
C ALA A 123 16.54 16.97 -16.43
N PRO A 124 17.22 18.13 -16.49
CA PRO A 124 18.04 18.63 -15.38
C PRO A 124 17.30 18.80 -14.06
N GLY A 125 16.01 19.14 -14.10
CA GLY A 125 15.15 19.34 -12.92
C GLY A 125 14.37 18.10 -12.48
N ALA A 126 14.56 16.95 -13.12
CA ALA A 126 13.79 15.75 -12.82
C ALA A 126 13.98 15.28 -11.37
N ALA A 127 12.87 15.00 -10.72
CA ALA A 127 12.80 14.29 -9.44
C ALA A 127 12.70 12.77 -9.65
N PHE A 128 12.93 12.01 -8.58
CA PHE A 128 12.81 10.56 -8.56
C PHE A 128 11.75 10.19 -7.51
N TRP A 129 10.61 9.66 -7.98
CA TRP A 129 9.49 9.33 -7.12
C TRP A 129 9.27 7.83 -7.00
N ALA A 130 8.62 7.43 -5.90
CA ALA A 130 8.11 6.10 -5.65
C ALA A 130 9.13 5.00 -6.00
N PRO A 131 10.26 4.92 -5.27
CA PRO A 131 11.26 3.89 -5.55
C PRO A 131 10.72 2.51 -5.20
N ASP A 132 11.07 1.50 -5.99
CA ASP A 132 10.97 0.09 -5.62
C ASP A 132 12.34 -0.57 -5.74
N VAL A 133 12.79 -1.24 -4.68
CA VAL A 133 14.12 -1.85 -4.63
C VAL A 133 14.00 -3.34 -4.48
N ARG A 134 14.65 -4.09 -5.37
CA ARG A 134 14.66 -5.55 -5.37
C ARG A 134 16.05 -6.11 -5.53
N ARG A 135 16.21 -7.34 -5.08
CA ARG A 135 17.37 -8.13 -5.43
C ARG A 135 17.09 -8.90 -6.73
N VAL A 136 17.92 -8.67 -7.75
CA VAL A 136 17.87 -9.38 -9.03
C VAL A 136 19.25 -9.97 -9.29
N GLY A 137 19.35 -11.28 -9.24
CA GLY A 137 20.63 -11.98 -9.25
C GLY A 137 21.48 -11.63 -8.03
N ASP A 138 22.71 -11.16 -8.26
CA ASP A 138 23.69 -10.82 -7.21
C ASP A 138 23.76 -9.33 -6.86
N ARG A 139 22.82 -8.52 -7.37
CA ARG A 139 22.79 -7.06 -7.20
C ARG A 139 21.41 -6.56 -6.76
N TYR A 140 21.38 -5.34 -6.28
CA TYR A 140 20.14 -4.60 -6.04
C TYR A 140 19.79 -3.80 -7.29
N VAL A 141 18.50 -3.79 -7.65
CA VAL A 141 17.91 -2.97 -8.70
C VAL A 141 16.87 -2.06 -8.05
N MET A 142 17.02 -0.77 -8.27
CA MET A 142 16.06 0.26 -7.89
C MET A 142 15.33 0.72 -9.13
N TYR A 143 14.02 0.65 -9.13
CA TYR A 143 13.15 1.27 -10.12
C TYR A 143 12.61 2.57 -9.54
N VAL A 144 12.58 3.63 -10.34
CA VAL A 144 12.08 4.95 -9.92
C VAL A 144 11.29 5.59 -11.03
N THR A 145 10.30 6.39 -10.69
CA THR A 145 9.71 7.36 -11.61
C THR A 145 10.71 8.49 -11.86
N VAL A 146 11.03 8.73 -13.11
CA VAL A 146 11.74 9.95 -13.57
C VAL A 146 10.67 10.93 -14.02
N THR A 147 10.52 12.05 -13.30
CA THR A 147 9.36 12.94 -13.47
C THR A 147 9.34 13.70 -14.78
N ASP A 148 10.52 14.02 -15.31
CA ASP A 148 10.69 14.74 -16.57
C ASP A 148 11.82 14.13 -17.37
N THR A 149 11.59 13.89 -18.65
CA THR A 149 12.64 13.39 -19.55
C THR A 149 13.02 14.44 -20.60
N THR A 150 13.99 14.10 -21.42
CA THR A 150 14.41 14.97 -22.55
C THR A 150 13.49 14.82 -23.78
N VAL A 151 12.41 14.05 -23.70
CA VAL A 151 11.48 13.81 -24.82
C VAL A 151 10.56 15.02 -25.01
N SER A 152 10.04 15.59 -23.91
CA SER A 152 9.17 16.77 -23.97
C SER A 152 9.75 17.94 -23.19
N PRO A 153 9.99 19.09 -23.82
CA PRO A 153 10.42 20.27 -23.09
C PRO A 153 9.32 20.89 -22.21
N GLU A 154 8.06 20.45 -22.35
CA GLU A 154 6.93 20.93 -21.56
C GLU A 154 6.74 20.13 -20.27
N GLY A 155 7.51 19.05 -20.06
CA GLY A 155 7.43 18.19 -18.89
C GLY A 155 6.26 17.20 -18.93
N SER A 156 6.07 16.49 -17.81
CA SER A 156 5.03 15.45 -17.62
C SER A 156 5.16 14.24 -18.56
N ASP A 157 6.34 14.03 -19.11
CA ASP A 157 6.71 12.88 -19.93
C ASP A 157 7.40 11.81 -19.07
N TYR A 158 6.68 11.35 -18.06
CA TYR A 158 7.17 10.39 -17.07
C TYR A 158 7.73 9.11 -17.67
N ALA A 159 8.84 8.64 -17.11
CA ALA A 159 9.45 7.36 -17.45
C ALA A 159 9.77 6.53 -16.20
N ILE A 160 9.83 5.21 -16.34
CA ILE A 160 10.42 4.37 -15.29
C ILE A 160 11.90 4.17 -15.60
N GLY A 161 12.74 4.70 -14.72
CA GLY A 161 14.18 4.48 -14.72
C GLY A 161 14.57 3.29 -13.85
N ALA A 162 15.81 2.80 -14.06
CA ALA A 162 16.42 1.85 -13.14
C ALA A 162 17.85 2.26 -12.81
N ALA A 163 18.27 1.91 -11.58
CA ALA A 163 19.66 1.98 -11.16
C ALA A 163 20.06 0.67 -10.48
N THR A 164 21.34 0.31 -10.56
CA THR A 164 21.86 -0.92 -9.96
C THR A 164 22.94 -0.62 -8.93
N ALA A 165 23.05 -1.45 -7.90
CA ALA A 165 24.07 -1.33 -6.86
C ALA A 165 24.49 -2.69 -6.31
N PRO A 166 25.74 -2.83 -5.80
CA PRO A 166 26.19 -4.03 -5.12
C PRO A 166 25.66 -4.13 -3.69
N THR A 167 25.29 -3.03 -3.08
CA THR A 167 24.77 -2.95 -1.70
C THR A 167 23.52 -2.07 -1.64
N PRO A 168 22.68 -2.19 -0.61
CA PRO A 168 21.49 -1.36 -0.45
C PRO A 168 21.79 0.16 -0.38
N THR A 169 22.99 0.54 0.07
CA THR A 169 23.40 1.94 0.13
C THR A 169 24.20 2.40 -1.09
N GLY A 170 24.28 1.56 -2.12
CA GLY A 170 25.01 1.93 -3.34
C GLY A 170 26.46 1.39 -3.39
N PRO A 171 27.32 2.03 -4.19
CA PRO A 171 27.00 3.15 -5.07
C PRO A 171 26.00 2.75 -6.16
N TRP A 172 24.97 3.57 -6.32
CA TRP A 172 23.95 3.37 -7.35
C TRP A 172 24.39 3.91 -8.70
N THR A 173 24.13 3.15 -9.77
CA THR A 173 24.46 3.55 -11.14
C THR A 173 23.22 3.39 -12.01
N PHE A 174 22.75 4.49 -12.60
CA PHE A 174 21.63 4.45 -13.53
C PHE A 174 21.98 3.68 -14.80
N VAL A 175 20.97 2.99 -15.34
CA VAL A 175 21.05 2.42 -16.70
C VAL A 175 20.81 3.51 -17.75
N ASP A 176 21.41 3.32 -18.94
CA ASP A 176 21.43 4.35 -19.99
C ASP A 176 20.06 4.63 -20.64
N GLN A 177 19.14 3.67 -20.57
CA GLN A 177 17.81 3.75 -21.17
C GLN A 177 16.73 3.54 -20.11
N PRO A 178 15.57 4.20 -20.22
CA PRO A 178 14.46 3.91 -19.33
C PRO A 178 13.97 2.46 -19.48
N VAL A 179 13.56 1.84 -18.39
CA VAL A 179 12.91 0.52 -18.41
C VAL A 179 11.57 0.61 -19.13
N VAL A 180 10.81 1.69 -18.85
CA VAL A 180 9.60 2.06 -19.60
C VAL A 180 9.74 3.52 -20.02
N ALA A 181 9.80 3.75 -21.32
CA ALA A 181 9.85 5.09 -21.89
C ALA A 181 8.51 5.84 -21.72
N PRO A 182 8.49 7.17 -21.86
CA PRO A 182 7.26 7.93 -21.87
C PRO A 182 6.25 7.36 -22.85
N ARG A 183 5.00 7.17 -22.40
CA ARG A 183 3.93 6.57 -23.21
C ARG A 183 3.01 7.66 -23.74
N PRO A 184 2.89 7.83 -25.08
CA PRO A 184 1.95 8.81 -25.64
C PRO A 184 0.52 8.57 -25.18
N GLY A 185 -0.15 9.64 -24.75
CA GLY A 185 -1.57 9.64 -24.38
C GLY A 185 -2.45 10.24 -25.49
N GLY A 186 -3.76 10.25 -25.26
CA GLY A 186 -4.68 10.96 -26.13
C GLY A 186 -4.49 12.48 -26.05
N GLY A 187 -4.74 13.20 -27.14
CA GLY A 187 -4.69 14.66 -27.14
C GLY A 187 -3.30 15.30 -27.12
N GLY A 188 -2.24 14.55 -27.40
CA GLY A 188 -0.88 15.05 -27.52
C GLY A 188 -0.05 15.09 -26.22
N GLY A 189 -0.60 14.61 -25.10
CA GLY A 189 0.09 14.44 -23.83
C GLY A 189 0.66 13.04 -23.64
N PHE A 190 1.17 12.77 -22.43
CA PHE A 190 1.72 11.48 -22.04
C PHE A 190 0.88 10.82 -20.96
N LEU A 191 0.76 9.49 -20.97
CA LEU A 191 0.19 8.72 -19.87
C LEU A 191 1.11 8.81 -18.64
N TRP A 192 0.52 8.75 -17.46
CA TRP A 192 1.31 8.77 -16.21
C TRP A 192 2.01 7.43 -16.02
N THR A 193 3.27 7.38 -16.48
CA THR A 193 4.17 6.23 -16.39
C THR A 193 4.99 6.37 -15.11
N ILE A 194 4.32 6.14 -13.96
CA ILE A 194 4.85 6.36 -12.61
C ILE A 194 4.61 5.13 -11.72
N ASP A 195 5.12 5.16 -10.51
CA ASP A 195 4.91 4.20 -9.42
C ASP A 195 5.31 2.77 -9.80
N PRO A 196 6.59 2.51 -10.10
CA PRO A 196 7.05 1.18 -10.46
C PRO A 196 7.01 0.23 -9.27
N SER A 197 6.61 -1.02 -9.49
CA SER A 197 6.69 -2.09 -8.51
C SER A 197 7.07 -3.40 -9.20
N HIS A 198 8.17 -4.00 -8.78
CA HIS A 198 8.68 -5.25 -9.36
C HIS A 198 8.14 -6.46 -8.61
N PHE A 199 7.90 -7.52 -9.35
CA PHE A 199 7.52 -8.83 -8.82
C PHE A 199 8.22 -9.95 -9.62
N THR A 200 8.78 -10.95 -8.92
CA THR A 200 9.32 -12.17 -9.56
C THR A 200 8.36 -13.33 -9.34
N ASP A 201 7.91 -13.95 -10.43
CA ASP A 201 7.00 -15.10 -10.36
C ASP A 201 7.74 -16.44 -10.12
N VAL A 202 6.98 -17.47 -9.80
CA VAL A 202 7.47 -18.84 -9.53
C VAL A 202 8.19 -19.50 -10.71
N ASP A 203 8.02 -19.00 -11.91
CA ASP A 203 8.76 -19.46 -13.10
C ASP A 203 10.05 -18.66 -13.36
N GLY A 204 10.38 -17.70 -12.49
CA GLY A 204 11.53 -16.80 -12.61
C GLY A 204 11.27 -15.53 -13.42
N THR A 205 10.11 -15.42 -14.05
CA THR A 205 9.78 -14.24 -14.84
C THR A 205 9.62 -13.01 -13.95
N GLY A 206 10.42 -11.96 -14.20
CA GLY A 206 10.24 -10.65 -13.60
C GLY A 206 9.10 -9.89 -14.27
N TYR A 207 8.30 -9.21 -13.48
CA TYR A 207 7.23 -8.31 -13.91
C TYR A 207 7.42 -6.93 -13.31
N LEU A 208 7.04 -5.89 -14.04
CA LEU A 208 6.98 -4.52 -13.56
C LEU A 208 5.56 -4.00 -13.72
N TYR A 209 4.95 -3.62 -12.60
CA TYR A 209 3.68 -2.91 -12.55
C TYR A 209 3.96 -1.42 -12.46
N TYR A 210 3.19 -0.59 -13.14
CA TYR A 210 3.38 0.86 -13.17
C TYR A 210 2.15 1.55 -13.75
N GLY A 211 2.00 2.82 -13.44
CA GLY A 211 0.93 3.65 -13.97
C GLY A 211 0.04 4.24 -12.87
N SER A 212 -0.75 5.21 -13.25
CA SER A 212 -1.59 5.99 -12.35
C SER A 212 -2.88 6.44 -13.05
N TYR A 213 -3.54 7.43 -12.50
CA TYR A 213 -4.86 7.94 -12.92
C TYR A 213 -4.99 8.20 -14.41
N TYR A 214 -3.97 8.71 -15.09
CA TYR A 214 -4.02 8.91 -16.53
C TYR A 214 -3.31 7.77 -17.24
N GLY A 215 -4.09 6.78 -17.64
CA GLY A 215 -3.64 5.58 -18.35
C GLY A 215 -3.77 4.27 -17.58
N GLY A 216 -4.15 4.33 -16.30
CA GLY A 216 -4.34 3.16 -15.45
C GLY A 216 -3.05 2.42 -15.11
N VAL A 217 -3.17 1.37 -14.30
CA VAL A 217 -2.04 0.51 -13.93
C VAL A 217 -1.87 -0.59 -14.97
N SER A 218 -0.65 -0.69 -15.48
CA SER A 218 -0.24 -1.70 -16.46
C SER A 218 0.85 -2.61 -15.89
N VAL A 219 0.96 -3.83 -16.43
CA VAL A 219 2.05 -4.76 -16.14
C VAL A 219 2.78 -5.15 -17.42
N THR A 220 4.11 -5.22 -17.36
CA THR A 220 4.96 -5.76 -18.43
C THR A 220 5.91 -6.81 -17.86
N ALA A 221 6.35 -7.76 -18.68
CA ALA A 221 7.45 -8.63 -18.29
C ALA A 221 8.78 -7.87 -18.38
N LEU A 222 9.77 -8.34 -17.64
CA LEU A 222 11.13 -7.82 -17.66
C LEU A 222 12.09 -8.81 -18.31
N SER A 223 13.18 -8.29 -18.84
CA SER A 223 14.35 -9.10 -19.21
C SER A 223 14.93 -9.78 -17.96
N PRO A 224 15.68 -10.91 -18.10
CA PRO A 224 16.21 -11.64 -16.94
C PRO A 224 17.10 -10.81 -16.01
N ASP A 225 17.72 -9.76 -16.53
CA ASP A 225 18.51 -8.80 -15.74
C ASP A 225 17.67 -7.73 -15.03
N GLY A 226 16.35 -7.70 -15.24
CA GLY A 226 15.41 -6.75 -14.65
C GLY A 226 15.46 -5.35 -15.27
N LEU A 227 16.25 -5.10 -16.30
CA LEU A 227 16.58 -3.72 -16.74
C LEU A 227 15.82 -3.24 -17.96
N ARG A 228 14.97 -4.07 -18.57
CA ARG A 228 14.19 -3.71 -19.76
C ARG A 228 12.81 -4.33 -19.74
N ALA A 229 11.80 -3.56 -20.09
CA ALA A 229 10.47 -4.09 -20.38
C ALA A 229 10.49 -4.97 -21.64
N VAL A 230 9.75 -6.07 -21.63
CA VAL A 230 9.66 -7.05 -22.72
C VAL A 230 8.19 -7.29 -23.08
N GLY A 231 7.88 -7.12 -24.36
CA GLY A 231 6.52 -7.27 -24.90
C GLY A 231 5.61 -6.09 -24.57
N ASP A 232 4.35 -6.21 -24.98
CA ASP A 232 3.37 -5.16 -24.79
C ASP A 232 2.82 -5.16 -23.34
N PRO A 233 2.56 -3.98 -22.75
CA PRO A 233 1.96 -3.89 -21.44
C PRO A 233 0.51 -4.37 -21.45
N THR A 234 0.07 -4.95 -20.33
CA THR A 234 -1.32 -5.34 -20.10
C THR A 234 -1.91 -4.42 -19.05
N LEU A 235 -3.07 -3.80 -19.34
CA LEU A 235 -3.81 -3.01 -18.35
C LEU A 235 -4.38 -3.97 -17.29
N VAL A 236 -4.13 -3.70 -16.01
CA VAL A 236 -4.58 -4.53 -14.87
C VAL A 236 -5.48 -3.79 -13.89
N ALA A 237 -5.47 -2.44 -13.90
CA ALA A 237 -6.45 -1.62 -13.20
C ALA A 237 -6.79 -0.39 -14.04
N ILE A 238 -8.07 0.02 -13.99
CA ILE A 238 -8.61 1.11 -14.81
C ILE A 238 -7.99 2.46 -14.44
N ASP A 239 -7.90 3.35 -15.41
CA ASP A 239 -7.53 4.75 -15.22
C ASP A 239 -8.59 5.53 -14.39
N ASN A 240 -8.25 6.75 -13.99
CA ASN A 240 -9.08 7.63 -13.16
C ASN A 240 -9.46 7.06 -11.77
N LYS A 241 -8.71 6.05 -11.27
CA LYS A 241 -8.99 5.47 -9.97
C LYS A 241 -7.78 4.97 -9.20
N PHE A 242 -6.80 4.32 -9.82
CA PHE A 242 -5.76 3.58 -9.13
C PHE A 242 -4.36 4.08 -9.44
N GLU A 243 -3.48 4.02 -8.42
CA GLU A 243 -2.03 4.24 -8.52
C GLU A 243 -1.28 3.48 -7.42
N GLY A 244 0.05 3.68 -7.29
CA GLY A 244 0.85 3.13 -6.20
C GLY A 244 0.69 1.61 -6.07
N SER A 245 0.81 0.89 -7.19
CA SER A 245 0.52 -0.55 -7.25
C SER A 245 1.64 -1.40 -6.65
N TYR A 246 1.27 -2.51 -5.99
CA TYR A 246 2.19 -3.51 -5.48
C TYR A 246 1.58 -4.90 -5.58
N VAL A 247 2.37 -5.91 -5.93
CA VAL A 247 1.87 -7.28 -6.06
C VAL A 247 2.55 -8.22 -5.07
N LEU A 248 1.73 -9.02 -4.38
CA LEU A 248 2.15 -10.16 -3.58
C LEU A 248 1.51 -11.45 -4.08
N ARG A 249 2.21 -12.56 -3.94
CA ARG A 249 1.64 -13.90 -4.13
C ARG A 249 1.40 -14.55 -2.77
N HIS A 250 0.15 -14.96 -2.50
CA HIS A 250 -0.24 -15.63 -1.27
C HIS A 250 -1.25 -16.75 -1.56
N ASP A 251 -1.07 -17.94 -0.99
CA ASP A 251 -1.94 -19.13 -1.18
C ASP A 251 -2.29 -19.42 -2.65
N GLY A 252 -1.32 -19.22 -3.56
CA GLY A 252 -1.48 -19.49 -4.98
C GLY A 252 -2.20 -18.41 -5.80
N TYR A 253 -2.65 -17.31 -5.16
CA TYR A 253 -3.20 -16.14 -5.82
C TYR A 253 -2.19 -15.00 -5.86
N TYR A 254 -2.31 -14.17 -6.88
CA TYR A 254 -1.65 -12.88 -7.00
C TYR A 254 -2.61 -11.80 -6.52
N TYR A 255 -2.16 -10.96 -5.61
CA TYR A 255 -2.93 -9.85 -5.04
C TYR A 255 -2.31 -8.55 -5.52
N LEU A 256 -3.07 -7.80 -6.33
CA LEU A 256 -2.70 -6.44 -6.75
C LEU A 256 -3.29 -5.46 -5.75
N PHE A 257 -2.46 -4.88 -4.92
CA PHE A 257 -2.77 -3.73 -4.07
C PHE A 257 -2.61 -2.48 -4.90
N ALA A 258 -3.52 -1.53 -4.75
CA ALA A 258 -3.41 -0.24 -5.40
C ALA A 258 -4.07 0.84 -4.54
N SER A 259 -3.50 2.02 -4.54
CA SER A 259 -4.05 3.16 -3.83
C SER A 259 -5.09 3.88 -4.65
N THR A 260 -6.08 4.45 -3.98
CA THR A 260 -7.19 5.19 -4.62
C THR A 260 -7.44 6.51 -3.91
N ALA A 261 -8.12 7.43 -4.56
CA ALA A 261 -8.43 8.78 -4.12
C ALA A 261 -7.20 9.71 -4.09
N ASN A 262 -7.35 10.92 -3.56
CA ASN A 262 -6.28 11.92 -3.59
C ASN A 262 -5.26 11.66 -2.48
N CYS A 263 -3.97 11.57 -2.83
CA CYS A 263 -2.87 11.42 -1.88
C CYS A 263 -2.59 12.67 -1.05
N CYS A 264 -2.99 13.84 -1.55
CA CYS A 264 -2.33 15.09 -1.18
C CYS A 264 -3.33 16.25 -1.08
N ALA A 265 -4.37 16.10 -0.23
CA ALA A 265 -5.39 17.12 0.07
C ALA A 265 -5.31 17.59 1.53
N GLY A 266 -4.11 17.59 2.13
CA GLY A 266 -3.91 17.99 3.53
C GLY A 266 -4.85 17.24 4.47
N PRO A 267 -5.58 17.96 5.36
CA PRO A 267 -6.44 17.33 6.37
C PRO A 267 -7.69 16.63 5.80
N ALA A 268 -7.96 16.75 4.49
CA ALA A 268 -9.04 16.04 3.80
C ALA A 268 -8.54 14.87 2.93
N THR A 269 -7.28 14.47 3.06
CA THR A 269 -6.71 13.39 2.26
C THR A 269 -7.39 12.06 2.54
N GLY A 270 -8.04 11.50 1.51
CA GLY A 270 -8.76 10.23 1.59
C GLY A 270 -8.04 9.04 0.96
N TYR A 271 -6.76 9.17 0.65
CA TYR A 271 -5.95 8.10 0.08
C TYR A 271 -6.10 6.81 0.87
N SER A 272 -6.26 5.68 0.18
CA SER A 272 -6.56 4.39 0.80
C SER A 272 -6.12 3.25 -0.11
N VAL A 273 -5.83 2.08 0.46
CA VAL A 273 -5.39 0.89 -0.27
C VAL A 273 -6.55 -0.05 -0.50
N GLN A 274 -6.69 -0.49 -1.74
CA GLN A 274 -7.64 -1.52 -2.15
C GLN A 274 -6.90 -2.67 -2.84
N VAL A 275 -7.55 -3.84 -2.93
CA VAL A 275 -6.95 -5.03 -3.52
C VAL A 275 -7.92 -5.76 -4.44
N GLY A 276 -7.37 -6.33 -5.51
CA GLY A 276 -7.97 -7.39 -6.29
C GLY A 276 -7.04 -8.60 -6.35
N ARG A 277 -7.58 -9.80 -6.61
CA ARG A 277 -6.76 -11.00 -6.75
C ARG A 277 -6.99 -11.73 -8.08
N ALA A 278 -5.97 -12.44 -8.54
CA ALA A 278 -5.95 -13.19 -9.79
C ALA A 278 -5.24 -14.53 -9.64
N THR A 279 -5.38 -15.42 -10.61
CA THR A 279 -4.59 -16.66 -10.75
C THR A 279 -3.40 -16.49 -11.70
N SER A 280 -3.19 -15.29 -12.22
CA SER A 280 -2.09 -14.94 -13.13
C SER A 280 -1.54 -13.56 -12.74
N PRO A 281 -0.22 -13.31 -12.86
CA PRO A 281 0.36 -12.00 -12.60
C PRO A 281 -0.12 -10.90 -13.59
N ARG A 282 -0.71 -11.29 -14.71
CA ARG A 282 -1.31 -10.39 -15.71
C ARG A 282 -2.82 -10.18 -15.53
N GLY A 283 -3.38 -10.68 -14.39
CA GLY A 283 -4.80 -10.56 -14.10
C GLY A 283 -5.69 -11.56 -14.89
N PRO A 284 -7.01 -11.29 -15.05
CA PRO A 284 -7.71 -10.16 -14.45
C PRO A 284 -7.74 -10.24 -12.91
N PHE A 285 -7.47 -9.11 -12.26
CA PHE A 285 -7.58 -9.00 -10.80
C PHE A 285 -9.03 -8.67 -10.42
N LEU A 286 -9.64 -9.53 -9.62
CA LEU A 286 -11.03 -9.39 -9.19
C LEU A 286 -11.08 -8.99 -7.71
N ASP A 287 -11.97 -8.07 -7.39
CA ASP A 287 -12.30 -7.75 -6.00
C ASP A 287 -13.11 -8.88 -5.33
N ARG A 288 -13.50 -8.69 -4.07
CA ARG A 288 -14.29 -9.68 -3.31
C ARG A 288 -15.67 -9.95 -3.94
N ASP A 289 -16.23 -8.97 -4.64
CA ASP A 289 -17.50 -9.07 -5.34
C ASP A 289 -17.37 -9.71 -6.73
N GLY A 290 -16.16 -10.10 -7.14
CA GLY A 290 -15.88 -10.71 -8.45
C GLY A 290 -15.81 -9.70 -9.60
N ILE A 291 -15.66 -8.42 -9.30
CA ILE A 291 -15.55 -7.36 -10.31
C ILE A 291 -14.09 -7.09 -10.63
N ALA A 292 -13.76 -7.06 -11.92
CA ALA A 292 -12.39 -6.78 -12.36
C ALA A 292 -11.99 -5.33 -12.05
N LEU A 293 -10.75 -5.11 -11.62
CA LEU A 293 -10.23 -3.76 -11.38
C LEU A 293 -10.14 -2.92 -12.67
N THR A 294 -10.23 -3.55 -13.84
CA THR A 294 -10.30 -2.89 -15.15
C THR A 294 -11.72 -2.50 -15.58
N ALA A 295 -12.74 -2.85 -14.82
CA ALA A 295 -14.13 -2.50 -15.15
C ALA A 295 -14.45 -1.05 -14.79
N SER A 296 -15.33 -0.39 -15.52
CA SER A 296 -15.82 0.96 -15.21
C SER A 296 -16.36 1.07 -13.77
N ARG A 297 -17.04 0.04 -13.27
CA ARG A 297 -17.57 -0.04 -11.90
C ARG A 297 -16.61 -0.75 -10.95
N ALA A 298 -15.32 -0.62 -11.15
CA ALA A 298 -14.33 -1.21 -10.27
C ALA A 298 -14.42 -0.59 -8.87
N GLY A 299 -14.64 -1.42 -7.84
CA GLY A 299 -14.59 -0.99 -6.43
C GLY A 299 -13.23 -1.24 -5.83
N GLY A 300 -12.73 -2.45 -5.98
CA GLY A 300 -11.64 -3.01 -5.20
C GLY A 300 -12.10 -3.39 -3.78
N THR A 301 -11.40 -4.29 -3.14
CA THR A 301 -11.66 -4.66 -1.75
C THR A 301 -10.82 -3.77 -0.84
N PRO A 302 -11.39 -2.96 0.07
CA PRO A 302 -10.61 -2.15 1.00
C PRO A 302 -9.70 -2.99 1.90
N VAL A 303 -8.45 -2.58 2.04
CA VAL A 303 -7.43 -3.19 2.90
C VAL A 303 -6.99 -2.25 4.00
N LEU A 304 -6.77 -0.98 3.65
CA LEU A 304 -6.29 0.06 4.55
C LEU A 304 -7.02 1.37 4.23
N THR A 305 -7.70 1.90 5.22
CA THR A 305 -8.43 3.17 5.17
C THR A 305 -8.30 3.86 6.53
N GLN A 306 -8.46 5.17 6.59
CA GLN A 306 -8.52 5.91 7.87
C GLN A 306 -9.65 5.36 8.76
N ASN A 307 -9.42 5.33 10.06
CA ASN A 307 -10.32 4.68 11.03
C ASN A 307 -10.85 5.62 12.13
N GLY A 308 -10.75 6.96 11.92
CA GLY A 308 -11.19 7.96 12.89
C GLY A 308 -10.14 8.34 13.94
N ASN A 309 -8.97 7.71 13.90
CA ASN A 309 -7.86 8.06 14.77
C ASN A 309 -7.02 9.24 14.19
N ARG A 310 -5.76 9.29 14.54
CA ARG A 310 -4.80 10.31 14.12
C ARG A 310 -4.55 10.33 12.60
N TRP A 311 -4.58 9.14 11.94
CA TRP A 311 -4.02 8.93 10.61
C TRP A 311 -5.06 8.93 9.50
N ILE A 312 -4.87 9.79 8.51
CA ILE A 312 -5.63 9.86 7.26
C ILE A 312 -4.69 9.68 6.06
N GLY A 313 -5.23 9.59 4.87
CA GLY A 313 -4.42 9.52 3.65
C GLY A 313 -3.46 8.33 3.61
N THR A 314 -3.91 7.17 4.09
CA THR A 314 -3.11 5.95 4.23
C THR A 314 -2.94 5.24 2.90
N GLY A 315 -1.75 5.28 2.29
CA GLY A 315 -1.56 4.66 0.98
C GLY A 315 -0.12 4.55 0.55
N HIS A 316 0.08 4.25 -0.73
CA HIS A 316 1.34 3.99 -1.40
C HIS A 316 2.20 3.01 -0.60
N ASN A 317 1.79 1.76 -0.61
CA ASN A 317 2.30 0.75 0.30
C ASN A 317 3.37 -0.15 -0.32
N GLY A 318 4.29 -0.58 0.53
CA GLY A 318 5.16 -1.74 0.34
C GLY A 318 4.87 -2.82 1.39
N PHE A 319 5.52 -3.96 1.27
CA PHE A 319 5.35 -5.07 2.21
C PHE A 319 6.68 -5.68 2.61
N LEU A 320 6.69 -6.33 3.75
CA LEU A 320 7.78 -7.16 4.22
C LEU A 320 7.25 -8.30 5.09
N THR A 321 8.05 -9.36 5.24
CA THR A 321 7.78 -10.46 6.15
C THR A 321 8.85 -10.46 7.23
N ASP A 322 8.47 -10.45 8.51
CA ASP A 322 9.42 -10.52 9.62
C ASP A 322 9.95 -11.96 9.85
N LEU A 323 10.90 -12.13 10.74
CA LEU A 323 11.50 -13.45 10.99
C LEU A 323 10.50 -14.49 11.52
N SER A 324 9.36 -14.06 12.06
CA SER A 324 8.31 -14.98 12.54
C SER A 324 7.35 -15.42 11.42
N GLY A 325 7.50 -14.89 10.22
CA GLY A 325 6.59 -15.15 9.10
C GLY A 325 5.34 -14.27 9.10
N GLN A 326 5.26 -13.27 9.98
CA GLN A 326 4.18 -12.28 9.96
C GLN A 326 4.45 -11.28 8.84
N ASP A 327 3.44 -11.07 8.00
CA ASP A 327 3.47 -10.03 6.97
C ASP A 327 3.14 -8.66 7.57
N TRP A 328 3.81 -7.64 7.07
CA TRP A 328 3.66 -6.26 7.46
C TRP A 328 3.46 -5.39 6.23
N ILE A 329 2.65 -4.36 6.37
CA ILE A 329 2.47 -3.29 5.38
C ILE A 329 3.21 -2.05 5.86
N VAL A 330 4.10 -1.52 5.02
CA VAL A 330 4.69 -0.20 5.18
C VAL A 330 3.98 0.75 4.22
N TYR A 331 3.67 1.96 4.66
CA TYR A 331 2.90 2.94 3.89
C TYR A 331 3.15 4.34 4.43
N HIS A 332 2.73 5.35 3.70
CA HIS A 332 2.66 6.68 4.28
C HIS A 332 1.25 7.03 4.74
N ALA A 333 1.14 7.96 5.66
CA ALA A 333 -0.12 8.56 6.10
C ALA A 333 0.12 10.01 6.47
N ILE A 334 -0.97 10.76 6.69
CA ILE A 334 -0.94 12.16 7.11
C ILE A 334 -1.52 12.24 8.53
N ASP A 335 -0.85 12.97 9.41
CA ASP A 335 -1.45 13.38 10.67
C ASP A 335 -2.50 14.45 10.38
N ARG A 336 -3.76 14.18 10.70
CA ARG A 336 -4.85 15.14 10.44
C ARG A 336 -4.72 16.45 11.19
N ALA A 337 -3.92 16.48 12.26
CA ALA A 337 -3.68 17.67 13.07
C ALA A 337 -2.45 18.47 12.59
N ASP A 338 -1.55 17.85 11.82
CA ASP A 338 -0.32 18.43 11.30
C ASP A 338 -0.09 17.93 9.86
N PRO A 339 -0.87 18.44 8.87
CA PRO A 339 -0.92 17.83 7.55
C PRO A 339 0.14 18.31 6.57
N TYR A 340 0.94 19.34 6.91
CA TYR A 340 1.88 19.94 5.99
C TYR A 340 3.24 20.20 6.63
N LEU A 341 4.32 19.99 5.89
CA LEU A 341 5.68 20.31 6.34
C LEU A 341 5.89 21.81 6.64
N ASP A 342 5.30 22.68 5.83
CA ASP A 342 5.34 24.13 6.02
C ASP A 342 3.89 24.64 6.00
N GLU A 343 3.29 24.80 7.17
CA GLU A 343 1.92 25.26 7.30
C GLU A 343 1.70 26.68 6.69
N PRO A 344 0.50 27.02 6.17
CA PRO A 344 -0.70 26.19 6.17
C PRO A 344 -0.95 25.39 4.89
N PHE A 345 -0.20 25.52 3.82
CA PHE A 345 -0.45 24.87 2.53
C PHE A 345 0.86 24.49 1.83
N GLY A 346 1.78 23.90 2.57
CA GLY A 346 3.04 23.39 2.07
C GLY A 346 2.93 22.01 1.41
N ILE A 347 4.04 21.30 1.34
CA ILE A 347 4.10 19.90 0.95
C ILE A 347 3.39 19.09 2.04
N ASN A 348 2.55 18.12 1.64
CA ASN A 348 1.89 17.25 2.61
C ASN A 348 2.92 16.47 3.41
N GLU A 349 2.80 16.48 4.73
CA GLU A 349 3.63 15.71 5.63
C GLU A 349 3.17 14.25 5.61
N ARG A 350 4.00 13.36 5.10
CA ARG A 350 3.68 11.95 4.87
C ARG A 350 4.71 11.02 5.53
N PRO A 351 4.74 10.92 6.86
CA PRO A 351 5.62 10.01 7.58
C PRO A 351 5.38 8.54 7.21
N MET A 352 6.41 7.70 7.41
CA MET A 352 6.34 6.27 7.20
C MET A 352 5.70 5.58 8.41
N LEU A 353 4.68 4.76 8.15
CA LEU A 353 3.99 3.93 9.11
C LEU A 353 4.19 2.44 8.80
N LEU A 354 4.05 1.63 9.83
CA LEU A 354 4.15 0.17 9.74
C LEU A 354 3.02 -0.46 10.53
N ASP A 355 2.31 -1.42 9.91
CA ASP A 355 1.25 -2.16 10.58
C ASP A 355 1.20 -3.61 10.11
N ARG A 356 0.58 -4.47 10.93
CA ARG A 356 0.47 -5.88 10.61
C ARG A 356 -0.54 -6.11 9.48
N LEU A 357 -0.13 -6.90 8.48
CA LEU A 357 -1.02 -7.43 7.46
C LEU A 357 -1.51 -8.81 7.89
N ASP A 358 -2.83 -8.96 8.00
CA ASP A 358 -3.48 -10.21 8.36
C ASP A 358 -4.24 -10.81 7.17
N TRP A 359 -4.14 -12.12 6.98
CA TRP A 359 -4.87 -12.86 5.96
C TRP A 359 -6.08 -13.55 6.58
N ILE A 360 -7.29 -13.05 6.32
CA ILE A 360 -8.53 -13.56 6.92
C ILE A 360 -9.52 -13.93 5.81
N GLY A 361 -9.94 -15.19 5.79
CA GLY A 361 -10.85 -15.69 4.74
C GLY A 361 -10.27 -15.60 3.32
N GLY A 362 -8.93 -15.63 3.19
CA GLY A 362 -8.23 -15.51 1.91
C GLY A 362 -8.17 -14.08 1.36
N TRP A 363 -8.32 -13.06 2.22
CA TRP A 363 -8.17 -11.66 1.88
C TRP A 363 -7.30 -10.92 2.89
N PRO A 364 -6.45 -9.99 2.42
CA PRO A 364 -5.60 -9.21 3.29
C PRO A 364 -6.41 -8.11 4.00
N THR A 365 -5.99 -7.77 5.22
CA THR A 365 -6.55 -6.65 5.98
C THR A 365 -5.53 -6.16 6.99
N VAL A 366 -5.51 -4.87 7.29
CA VAL A 366 -4.55 -4.28 8.23
C VAL A 366 -5.07 -4.37 9.65
N ASN A 367 -4.24 -4.89 10.58
CA ASN A 367 -4.58 -5.06 11.99
C ASN A 367 -5.95 -5.73 12.21
N ALA A 368 -6.21 -6.81 11.47
CA ALA A 368 -7.49 -7.52 11.46
C ALA A 368 -8.71 -6.61 11.13
N GLY A 369 -8.52 -5.56 10.33
CA GLY A 369 -9.57 -4.64 9.88
C GLY A 369 -9.76 -3.40 10.77
N THR A 370 -8.88 -3.16 11.75
CA THR A 370 -8.93 -1.91 12.54
C THR A 370 -8.23 -0.73 11.86
N GLY A 371 -7.51 -0.97 10.75
CA GLY A 371 -6.80 0.08 10.02
C GLY A 371 -5.52 0.54 10.71
N PRO A 372 -5.07 1.78 10.46
CA PRO A 372 -3.79 2.31 10.96
C PRO A 372 -3.77 2.34 12.49
N SER A 373 -2.61 2.01 13.08
CA SER A 373 -2.47 2.01 14.54
C SER A 373 -2.01 3.37 15.05
N GLU A 374 -2.65 3.86 16.10
CA GLU A 374 -2.24 5.06 16.83
C GLU A 374 -1.40 4.71 18.07
N GLY A 375 -1.87 3.72 18.83
CA GLY A 375 -1.22 3.36 20.09
C GLY A 375 -0.05 2.39 19.93
N THR A 376 0.65 2.14 21.03
CA THR A 376 1.81 1.23 21.08
C THR A 376 1.43 -0.22 20.76
N ARG A 377 2.14 -0.84 19.81
CA ARG A 377 1.95 -2.22 19.32
C ARG A 377 3.18 -3.08 19.60
N ALA A 378 3.04 -4.40 19.44
CA ALA A 378 4.18 -5.31 19.39
C ALA A 378 4.99 -5.04 18.13
N ALA A 379 6.31 -4.92 18.28
CA ALA A 379 7.20 -4.71 17.15
C ALA A 379 7.33 -5.97 16.27
N PRO A 380 7.76 -5.84 15.01
CA PRO A 380 8.18 -6.98 14.18
C PRO A 380 9.22 -7.84 14.86
N VAL A 381 9.19 -9.13 14.60
CA VAL A 381 10.19 -10.06 15.13
C VAL A 381 11.43 -10.02 14.23
N THR A 382 12.50 -9.42 14.71
CA THR A 382 13.77 -9.26 13.97
C THR A 382 14.95 -9.99 14.61
N THR A 383 14.71 -10.72 15.71
CA THR A 383 15.68 -11.62 16.35
C THR A 383 15.03 -12.92 16.78
N GLY A 384 15.82 -13.98 16.88
CA GLY A 384 15.38 -15.30 17.27
C GLY A 384 16.16 -15.94 18.41
N ALA A 385 15.69 -17.11 18.84
CA ALA A 385 16.45 -17.97 19.74
C ALA A 385 17.77 -18.44 19.10
N LEU A 386 17.80 -18.55 17.80
CA LEU A 386 18.97 -18.65 16.95
C LEU A 386 18.93 -17.45 15.99
N ASP A 387 20.00 -16.66 15.98
CA ASP A 387 20.19 -15.51 15.10
C ASP A 387 21.69 -15.41 14.84
N GLU A 388 22.12 -15.77 13.64
CA GLU A 388 23.52 -15.97 13.34
C GLU A 388 23.90 -15.36 11.99
N ARG A 389 24.84 -14.45 12.01
CA ARG A 389 25.42 -13.78 10.84
C ARG A 389 26.87 -14.19 10.56
N PHE A 390 27.42 -15.09 11.40
CA PHE A 390 28.76 -15.62 11.31
C PHE A 390 29.90 -14.58 11.40
N ASP A 391 29.61 -13.36 11.80
CA ASP A 391 30.63 -12.30 12.03
C ASP A 391 31.63 -12.68 13.13
N ALA A 392 31.13 -13.35 14.18
CA ALA A 392 31.94 -13.85 15.31
C ALA A 392 32.40 -15.31 15.15
N GLY A 393 32.26 -15.91 13.97
CA GLY A 393 32.64 -17.30 13.72
C GLY A 393 31.50 -18.28 14.04
N VAL A 394 31.84 -19.52 14.44
CA VAL A 394 30.89 -20.64 14.60
C VAL A 394 30.75 -21.13 16.05
N ALA A 395 30.99 -20.29 17.04
CA ALA A 395 30.97 -20.70 18.46
C ALA A 395 29.60 -21.27 18.90
N GLY A 396 28.48 -20.80 18.33
CA GLY A 396 27.15 -21.31 18.57
C GLY A 396 26.85 -22.66 17.91
N TRP A 397 27.80 -23.23 17.20
CA TRP A 397 27.59 -24.41 16.34
C TRP A 397 28.52 -25.57 16.74
N ARG A 398 28.20 -26.77 16.29
CA ARG A 398 28.98 -27.97 16.43
C ARG A 398 29.13 -28.61 15.04
N ARG A 399 30.36 -28.80 14.58
CA ARG A 399 30.66 -29.58 13.37
C ARG A 399 30.27 -31.02 13.60
N VAL A 400 29.47 -31.56 12.68
CA VAL A 400 29.11 -32.98 12.66
C VAL A 400 29.99 -33.70 11.65
N THR A 401 30.08 -33.16 10.42
CA THR A 401 30.90 -33.70 9.33
C THR A 401 31.46 -32.55 8.48
N GLY A 402 32.49 -32.86 7.69
CA GLY A 402 33.03 -32.00 6.66
C GLY A 402 33.88 -30.82 7.18
N ASP A 403 34.14 -29.87 6.31
CA ASP A 403 34.92 -28.67 6.60
C ASP A 403 34.07 -27.40 6.47
N TRP A 404 34.14 -26.59 7.55
CA TRP A 404 33.40 -25.34 7.65
C TRP A 404 34.33 -24.20 8.10
N ARG A 405 34.22 -23.06 7.45
CA ARG A 405 34.99 -21.83 7.76
C ARG A 405 34.14 -20.59 7.62
N THR A 406 34.46 -19.55 8.35
CA THR A 406 33.85 -18.22 8.18
C THR A 406 34.84 -17.30 7.48
N THR A 407 34.34 -16.52 6.52
CA THR A 407 35.14 -15.53 5.79
C THR A 407 34.22 -14.36 5.43
N GLY A 408 34.60 -13.14 5.85
CA GLY A 408 33.82 -11.93 5.55
C GLY A 408 32.37 -11.99 6.07
N GLY A 409 32.18 -12.49 7.31
CA GLY A 409 30.85 -12.60 7.91
C GLY A 409 29.96 -13.72 7.32
N ARG A 410 30.50 -14.63 6.52
CA ARG A 410 29.74 -15.72 5.90
C ARG A 410 30.33 -17.09 6.25
N LEU A 411 29.44 -18.06 6.40
CA LEU A 411 29.80 -19.45 6.60
C LEU A 411 29.92 -20.17 5.26
N THR A 412 31.09 -20.76 4.98
CA THR A 412 31.27 -21.59 3.76
C THR A 412 31.73 -22.97 4.14
N GLY A 413 31.19 -24.01 3.56
CA GLY A 413 31.63 -25.37 3.79
C GLY A 413 30.84 -26.46 3.11
N THR A 414 31.19 -27.70 3.45
CA THR A 414 30.54 -28.93 3.02
C THR A 414 30.36 -29.86 4.19
N GLY A 415 29.38 -30.76 4.16
CA GLY A 415 29.01 -31.66 5.26
C GLY A 415 27.86 -31.07 6.10
N ALA A 416 27.89 -31.27 7.42
CA ALA A 416 26.83 -30.87 8.35
C ALA A 416 27.36 -30.07 9.53
N LEU A 417 26.72 -28.95 9.83
CA LEU A 417 27.00 -28.07 10.98
C LEU A 417 25.71 -27.88 11.76
N THR A 418 25.68 -28.27 13.03
CA THR A 418 24.46 -28.27 13.86
C THR A 418 24.49 -27.20 14.92
N SER A 419 23.40 -26.44 15.12
CA SER A 419 23.30 -25.44 16.19
C SER A 419 23.42 -26.08 17.58
N ARG A 420 23.93 -25.32 18.57
CA ARG A 420 23.83 -25.70 19.99
C ARG A 420 22.47 -25.41 20.58
N THR A 421 21.75 -24.44 20.01
CA THR A 421 20.41 -24.02 20.39
C THR A 421 19.39 -25.03 19.92
N THR A 422 18.42 -25.35 20.77
CA THR A 422 17.24 -26.16 20.42
C THR A 422 16.13 -25.23 19.94
N VAL A 423 15.50 -25.60 18.84
CA VAL A 423 14.34 -24.95 18.24
C VAL A 423 13.16 -25.90 18.19
N GLY A 424 11.93 -25.41 18.15
CA GLY A 424 10.80 -26.31 18.02
C GLY A 424 9.47 -25.70 18.43
N GLY A 425 8.43 -26.56 18.38
CA GLY A 425 7.05 -26.14 18.43
C GLY A 425 6.62 -25.60 17.07
N ASP A 426 5.77 -24.57 17.09
CA ASP A 426 5.52 -23.77 15.89
C ASP A 426 6.74 -22.88 15.66
N VAL A 427 7.49 -23.14 14.60
CA VAL A 427 8.81 -22.53 14.35
C VAL A 427 8.95 -22.11 12.90
N ARG A 428 9.60 -20.99 12.68
CA ARG A 428 10.13 -20.58 11.38
C ARG A 428 11.66 -20.56 11.47
N ALA A 429 12.31 -21.33 10.61
CA ALA A 429 13.74 -21.32 10.43
C ALA A 429 14.06 -20.84 9.02
N GLU A 430 15.09 -20.00 8.88
CA GLU A 430 15.51 -19.53 7.57
C GLU A 430 17.02 -19.34 7.50
N ALA A 431 17.51 -19.32 6.28
CA ALA A 431 18.89 -19.00 5.97
C ALA A 431 18.98 -18.38 4.58
N ASP A 432 19.83 -17.40 4.42
CA ASP A 432 20.35 -17.06 3.10
C ASP A 432 21.37 -18.13 2.69
N LEU A 433 21.24 -18.63 1.47
CA LEU A 433 22.12 -19.68 0.97
C LEU A 433 22.56 -19.42 -0.48
N ARG A 434 23.72 -19.98 -0.81
CA ARG A 434 24.33 -19.93 -2.14
C ARG A 434 25.10 -21.23 -2.37
N LEU A 435 24.88 -21.90 -3.48
CA LEU A 435 25.56 -23.12 -3.81
C LEU A 435 26.80 -22.82 -4.66
N THR A 436 27.95 -22.57 -4.02
CA THR A 436 29.21 -22.20 -4.69
C THR A 436 29.92 -23.36 -5.38
N GLY A 437 29.50 -24.58 -5.09
CA GLY A 437 30.01 -25.82 -5.68
C GLY A 437 29.18 -27.03 -5.25
N ALA A 438 28.24 -26.85 -4.32
CA ALA A 438 27.37 -27.90 -3.85
C ALA A 438 26.34 -28.30 -4.92
N THR A 439 26.01 -29.58 -4.98
CA THR A 439 24.89 -30.09 -5.76
C THR A 439 23.57 -29.93 -5.02
N SER A 440 23.62 -29.88 -3.68
CA SER A 440 22.45 -29.65 -2.83
C SER A 440 22.87 -29.04 -1.50
N ALA A 441 22.07 -28.09 -0.98
CA ALA A 441 22.25 -27.47 0.32
C ALA A 441 20.92 -27.13 0.96
N GLY A 442 20.87 -27.01 2.30
CA GLY A 442 19.63 -26.64 2.98
C GLY A 442 19.68 -26.75 4.50
N LEU A 443 18.49 -26.93 5.07
CA LEU A 443 18.22 -26.94 6.50
C LEU A 443 17.65 -28.31 6.92
N THR A 444 18.15 -28.84 8.04
CA THR A 444 17.57 -30.01 8.69
C THR A 444 17.10 -29.64 10.10
N LEU A 445 15.83 -29.84 10.39
CA LEU A 445 15.22 -29.59 11.69
C LEU A 445 15.11 -30.89 12.50
N ALA A 446 15.58 -30.85 13.77
CA ALA A 446 15.47 -31.95 14.72
C ALA A 446 16.10 -33.29 14.21
N ASP A 447 17.21 -33.19 13.47
CA ASP A 447 17.92 -34.32 12.85
C ASP A 447 17.01 -35.25 12.00
N ARG A 448 15.90 -34.71 11.46
CA ARG A 448 14.85 -35.53 10.82
C ARG A 448 14.18 -34.87 9.62
N VAL A 449 13.74 -33.64 9.75
CA VAL A 449 13.00 -32.93 8.71
C VAL A 449 13.97 -32.16 7.84
N GLU A 450 14.21 -32.63 6.64
CA GLU A 450 15.14 -32.04 5.69
C GLU A 450 14.39 -31.14 4.71
N VAL A 451 14.90 -29.93 4.46
CA VAL A 451 14.46 -29.05 3.36
C VAL A 451 15.71 -28.59 2.61
N ARG A 452 15.77 -28.86 1.33
CA ARG A 452 16.98 -28.66 0.53
C ARG A 452 16.67 -28.08 -0.85
N VAL A 453 17.53 -27.18 -1.28
CA VAL A 453 17.69 -26.85 -2.70
C VAL A 453 18.55 -27.94 -3.34
N ASP A 454 17.97 -28.75 -4.18
CA ASP A 454 18.67 -29.75 -5.00
C ASP A 454 18.85 -29.17 -6.40
N ALA A 455 19.98 -28.48 -6.59
CA ALA A 455 20.29 -27.83 -7.87
C ALA A 455 20.57 -28.87 -8.99
N ALA A 456 21.08 -30.04 -8.65
CA ALA A 456 21.34 -31.09 -9.63
C ALA A 456 20.04 -31.67 -10.19
N ALA A 457 18.99 -31.78 -9.35
CA ALA A 457 17.67 -32.22 -9.77
C ALA A 457 16.73 -31.07 -10.20
N GLY A 458 17.13 -29.79 -10.03
CA GLY A 458 16.32 -28.62 -10.32
C GLY A 458 15.07 -28.53 -9.44
N ARG A 459 15.18 -28.79 -8.14
CA ARG A 459 14.02 -28.89 -7.23
C ARG A 459 14.30 -28.36 -5.82
N LEU A 460 13.27 -27.77 -5.22
CA LEU A 460 13.16 -27.62 -3.77
C LEU A 460 12.53 -28.90 -3.22
N VAL A 461 13.17 -29.54 -2.24
CA VAL A 461 12.75 -30.84 -1.70
C VAL A 461 12.55 -30.75 -0.19
N ALA A 462 11.43 -31.26 0.32
CA ALA A 462 11.19 -31.49 1.74
C ALA A 462 10.99 -32.96 2.04
N ARG A 463 11.62 -33.46 3.13
CA ARG A 463 11.55 -34.86 3.56
C ARG A 463 11.31 -35.01 5.06
N ASP A 464 10.52 -36.03 5.44
CA ASP A 464 10.32 -36.47 6.82
C ASP A 464 10.19 -37.99 6.84
N GLY A 465 11.29 -38.69 7.17
CA GLY A 465 11.33 -40.16 7.08
C GLY A 465 11.07 -40.64 5.67
N GLY A 466 10.02 -41.45 5.51
CA GLY A 466 9.60 -41.98 4.20
C GLY A 466 8.76 -41.03 3.32
N ARG A 467 8.41 -39.86 3.84
CA ARG A 467 7.59 -38.84 3.14
C ARG A 467 8.49 -37.87 2.40
N THR A 468 8.13 -37.54 1.17
CA THR A 468 8.84 -36.57 0.35
C THR A 468 7.84 -35.73 -0.42
N ALA A 469 8.08 -34.40 -0.45
CA ALA A 469 7.42 -33.46 -1.34
C ALA A 469 8.49 -32.65 -2.07
N ASN A 470 8.19 -32.17 -3.27
CA ASN A 470 9.11 -31.34 -4.04
C ASN A 470 8.36 -30.36 -4.95
N ALA A 471 9.02 -29.25 -5.29
CA ALA A 471 8.58 -28.29 -6.28
C ALA A 471 9.73 -28.03 -7.28
N PRO A 472 9.44 -27.80 -8.57
CA PRO A 472 10.47 -27.43 -9.53
C PRO A 472 11.05 -26.07 -9.20
N LEU A 473 12.33 -25.84 -9.48
CA LEU A 473 12.94 -24.52 -9.53
C LEU A 473 12.72 -23.90 -10.93
N PRO A 474 12.75 -22.56 -11.07
CA PRO A 474 12.72 -21.90 -12.36
C PRO A 474 13.75 -22.48 -13.35
N ALA A 475 13.45 -22.45 -14.64
CA ALA A 475 14.33 -23.02 -15.67
C ALA A 475 15.70 -22.28 -15.77
N ASP A 476 15.70 -21.01 -15.43
CA ASP A 476 16.87 -20.12 -15.40
C ASP A 476 17.46 -19.96 -14.00
N PHE A 477 17.05 -20.78 -13.03
CA PHE A 477 17.53 -20.74 -11.66
C PHE A 477 19.06 -20.85 -11.60
N THR A 478 19.69 -19.84 -11.03
CA THR A 478 21.14 -19.76 -10.83
C THR A 478 21.49 -20.11 -9.39
N ALA A 479 21.93 -21.35 -9.14
CA ALA A 479 22.29 -21.82 -7.80
C ALA A 479 23.46 -21.02 -7.17
N ALA A 480 24.27 -20.35 -7.98
CA ALA A 480 25.37 -19.48 -7.53
C ALA A 480 24.90 -18.11 -7.05
N ASP A 481 23.64 -17.71 -7.31
CA ASP A 481 23.08 -16.51 -6.73
C ASP A 481 22.63 -16.77 -5.30
N ARG A 482 22.47 -15.70 -4.52
CA ARG A 482 21.95 -15.79 -3.15
C ARG A 482 20.45 -15.94 -3.18
N HIS A 483 19.93 -16.85 -2.38
CA HIS A 483 18.51 -17.09 -2.17
C HIS A 483 18.20 -17.16 -0.67
N ASN A 484 16.99 -16.85 -0.27
CA ASN A 484 16.48 -17.12 1.06
C ASN A 484 15.68 -18.42 1.06
N LEU A 485 16.03 -19.35 1.95
CA LEU A 485 15.28 -20.55 2.22
C LEU A 485 14.59 -20.42 3.57
N ALA A 486 13.27 -20.33 3.59
CA ALA A 486 12.44 -20.29 4.78
C ALA A 486 11.68 -21.60 4.96
N VAL A 487 11.60 -22.09 6.21
CA VAL A 487 10.90 -23.31 6.59
C VAL A 487 10.01 -23.03 7.77
N GLU A 488 8.71 -23.07 7.56
CA GLU A 488 7.70 -22.89 8.59
C GLU A 488 7.09 -24.24 8.99
N VAL A 489 7.00 -24.48 10.28
CA VAL A 489 6.33 -25.67 10.83
C VAL A 489 5.28 -25.21 11.82
N ARG A 490 4.02 -25.52 11.54
CA ARG A 490 2.88 -25.31 12.44
C ARG A 490 2.27 -26.66 12.80
N GLY A 491 2.52 -27.12 14.04
CA GLY A 491 2.12 -28.45 14.46
C GLY A 491 2.79 -29.55 13.62
N ARG A 492 2.01 -30.15 12.72
CA ARG A 492 2.49 -31.17 11.76
C ARG A 492 2.45 -30.71 10.31
N HIS A 493 2.23 -29.45 10.06
CA HIS A 493 2.20 -28.88 8.72
C HIS A 493 3.50 -28.10 8.48
N LEU A 494 4.22 -28.48 7.44
CA LEU A 494 5.43 -27.80 6.98
C LEU A 494 5.11 -27.09 5.67
N VAL A 495 5.55 -25.82 5.59
CA VAL A 495 5.67 -25.06 4.35
C VAL A 495 7.12 -24.64 4.23
N ALA A 496 7.75 -24.88 3.08
CA ALA A 496 9.07 -24.36 2.79
C ALA A 496 9.04 -23.55 1.51
N GLU A 497 9.74 -22.44 1.52
CA GLU A 497 9.77 -21.47 0.46
C GLU A 497 11.20 -21.10 0.12
N LEU A 498 11.49 -20.99 -1.18
CA LEU A 498 12.71 -20.42 -1.71
C LEU A 498 12.36 -19.11 -2.43
N SER A 499 13.03 -18.02 -2.09
CA SER A 499 12.81 -16.70 -2.68
C SER A 499 14.13 -15.95 -2.93
N PRO A 500 14.16 -14.93 -3.82
CA PRO A 500 15.34 -14.10 -3.98
C PRO A 500 15.55 -13.15 -2.79
N ALA A 501 14.48 -12.66 -2.16
CA ALA A 501 14.59 -11.54 -1.24
C ALA A 501 13.58 -11.47 -0.08
N ARG A 502 12.73 -12.47 0.17
CA ARG A 502 11.73 -12.49 1.27
C ARG A 502 10.57 -11.49 1.13
N LEU A 503 10.21 -11.06 -0.06
CA LEU A 503 9.16 -10.05 -0.27
C LEU A 503 7.92 -10.62 -0.96
N GLY A 504 7.61 -11.91 -0.75
CA GLY A 504 6.46 -12.57 -1.37
C GLY A 504 6.66 -12.99 -2.83
N ASP A 505 7.88 -12.93 -3.33
CA ASP A 505 8.31 -13.35 -4.66
C ASP A 505 8.90 -14.77 -4.61
N GLN A 506 8.04 -15.74 -4.46
CA GLN A 506 8.38 -17.14 -4.27
C GLN A 506 8.86 -17.77 -5.59
N LEU A 507 10.07 -18.33 -5.61
CA LEU A 507 10.58 -19.13 -6.72
C LEU A 507 10.13 -20.59 -6.65
N ALA A 508 9.99 -21.14 -5.46
CA ALA A 508 9.45 -22.47 -5.23
C ALA A 508 8.82 -22.57 -3.85
N VAL A 509 7.71 -23.29 -3.76
CA VAL A 509 7.02 -23.59 -2.50
C VAL A 509 6.73 -25.07 -2.41
N VAL A 510 7.03 -25.68 -1.27
CA VAL A 510 6.71 -27.07 -1.00
C VAL A 510 5.99 -27.21 0.33
N THR A 511 4.95 -28.03 0.37
CA THR A 511 4.20 -28.35 1.59
C THR A 511 4.35 -29.83 1.92
N LEU A 512 4.49 -30.14 3.20
CA LEU A 512 4.62 -31.53 3.68
C LEU A 512 3.88 -31.73 5.01
N ARG A 513 3.12 -32.81 5.14
CA ARG A 513 2.56 -33.23 6.41
C ARG A 513 3.58 -34.11 7.15
N LEU A 514 4.05 -33.63 8.29
CA LEU A 514 5.03 -34.30 9.13
C LEU A 514 4.41 -35.46 9.94
N ASP A 515 5.24 -36.44 10.30
CA ASP A 515 4.84 -37.56 11.17
C ASP A 515 4.54 -37.09 12.60
N ARG A 516 5.32 -36.16 13.10
CA ARG A 516 5.17 -35.53 14.44
C ARG A 516 5.67 -34.09 14.46
N PRO A 517 5.28 -33.28 15.46
CA PRO A 517 5.84 -31.94 15.65
C PRO A 517 7.38 -31.96 15.71
N VAL A 518 7.99 -30.81 15.42
CA VAL A 518 9.42 -30.62 15.40
C VAL A 518 9.88 -30.05 16.74
N THR A 519 10.90 -30.68 17.36
CA THR A 519 11.66 -30.12 18.49
C THR A 519 13.06 -30.72 18.45
N GLY A 520 14.07 -29.91 18.30
CA GLY A 520 15.46 -30.33 18.16
C GLY A 520 16.36 -29.18 17.70
N ARG A 521 17.49 -29.52 17.13
CA ARG A 521 18.47 -28.54 16.64
C ARG A 521 18.25 -28.24 15.15
N LEU A 522 18.74 -27.08 14.74
CA LEU A 522 18.86 -26.74 13.32
C LEU A 522 20.24 -27.18 12.83
N THR A 523 20.27 -27.84 11.69
CA THR A 523 21.50 -28.22 11.00
C THR A 523 21.53 -27.58 9.63
N LEU A 524 22.64 -26.93 9.30
CA LEU A 524 22.99 -26.51 7.94
C LEU A 524 23.74 -27.65 7.28
N ASP A 525 23.38 -28.00 6.06
CA ASP A 525 24.05 -29.07 5.35
C ASP A 525 24.26 -28.74 3.86
N ALA A 526 25.41 -29.23 3.33
CA ALA A 526 25.81 -29.09 1.94
C ALA A 526 26.46 -30.39 1.44
N THR A 527 26.09 -30.84 0.24
CA THR A 527 26.59 -32.05 -0.38
C THR A 527 27.04 -31.81 -1.81
N GLY A 528 28.04 -32.61 -2.26
CA GLY A 528 28.58 -32.52 -3.60
C GLY A 528 29.60 -31.39 -3.81
N GLY A 529 29.80 -30.55 -2.80
CA GLY A 529 30.70 -29.39 -2.80
C GLY A 529 30.33 -28.37 -1.76
N PRO A 530 31.01 -27.21 -1.71
CA PRO A 530 30.74 -26.15 -0.72
C PRO A 530 29.47 -25.37 -1.04
N ALA A 531 28.76 -24.99 0.02
CA ALA A 531 27.72 -23.97 0.01
C ALA A 531 28.08 -22.83 0.96
N GLU A 532 27.52 -21.67 0.73
CA GLU A 532 27.63 -20.50 1.58
C GLU A 532 26.29 -20.29 2.29
N PHE A 533 26.35 -19.96 3.60
CA PHE A 533 25.19 -19.64 4.42
C PHE A 533 25.41 -18.32 5.17
N ASP A 534 24.32 -17.57 5.37
CA ASP A 534 24.30 -16.33 6.12
C ASP A 534 22.92 -16.07 6.70
N ASN A 535 22.78 -15.07 7.58
CA ASN A 535 21.51 -14.62 8.16
C ASN A 535 20.63 -15.78 8.64
N VAL A 536 21.22 -16.77 9.31
CA VAL A 536 20.51 -17.95 9.80
C VAL A 536 19.71 -17.59 11.03
N SER A 537 18.42 -17.81 11.01
CA SER A 537 17.55 -17.58 12.15
C SER A 537 16.60 -18.73 12.42
N ALA A 538 16.17 -18.85 13.69
CA ALA A 538 15.05 -19.69 14.06
C ALA A 538 14.27 -19.00 15.18
N VAL A 539 12.98 -18.80 14.92
CA VAL A 539 12.08 -18.05 15.80
C VAL A 539 10.75 -18.81 15.97
N ARG A 540 10.00 -18.42 16.98
CA ARG A 540 8.62 -18.89 17.10
C ARG A 540 7.80 -18.33 15.93
N LEU A 541 7.05 -19.22 15.26
CA LEU A 541 6.16 -18.84 14.19
C LEU A 541 5.03 -17.93 14.72
N TYR A 542 4.68 -16.90 13.96
CA TYR A 542 3.60 -15.99 14.34
C TYR A 542 2.26 -16.70 14.52
N GLN A 543 1.33 -16.06 15.21
CA GLN A 543 -0.04 -16.55 15.37
C GLN A 543 -0.97 -15.71 14.50
N PRO A 544 -1.61 -16.29 13.46
CA PRO A 544 -2.48 -15.56 12.56
C PRO A 544 -3.74 -15.08 13.25
N ALA A 545 -4.19 -13.87 12.92
CA ALA A 545 -5.53 -13.43 13.26
C ALA A 545 -6.56 -14.28 12.50
N ARG A 546 -7.65 -14.65 13.19
CA ARG A 546 -8.68 -15.53 12.61
C ARG A 546 -9.96 -14.81 12.27
N ASN A 547 -10.20 -13.67 12.90
CA ASN A 547 -11.42 -12.89 12.76
C ASN A 547 -11.05 -11.43 12.54
N THR A 548 -11.83 -10.76 11.73
CA THR A 548 -11.78 -9.31 11.60
C THR A 548 -12.37 -8.63 12.83
N ALA A 549 -11.97 -7.39 13.06
CA ALA A 549 -12.65 -6.53 14.02
C ALA A 549 -14.15 -6.44 13.71
N PRO A 550 -15.00 -6.28 14.72
CA PRO A 550 -16.43 -6.16 14.50
C PRO A 550 -16.79 -4.97 13.60
N GLU A 551 -17.65 -5.22 12.64
CA GLU A 551 -18.26 -4.16 11.83
C GLU A 551 -19.34 -3.39 12.63
N PRO A 552 -19.71 -2.17 12.24
CA PRO A 552 -20.81 -1.43 12.85
C PRO A 552 -22.09 -2.26 12.86
N ARG A 553 -22.70 -2.36 14.04
CA ARG A 553 -23.94 -3.13 14.20
C ARG A 553 -25.14 -2.28 13.83
N VAL A 554 -26.04 -2.85 13.04
CA VAL A 554 -27.37 -2.28 12.76
C VAL A 554 -28.35 -2.88 13.75
N GLY A 555 -28.86 -2.07 14.66
CA GLY A 555 -29.78 -2.51 15.70
C GLY A 555 -31.25 -2.34 15.31
N ALA A 556 -32.10 -1.99 16.27
CA ALA A 556 -33.53 -1.82 16.03
C ALA A 556 -33.80 -0.58 15.14
N PRO A 557 -34.77 -0.66 14.23
CA PRO A 557 -35.18 0.49 13.43
C PRO A 557 -35.75 1.61 14.29
N LEU A 558 -35.58 2.85 13.87
CA LEU A 558 -36.08 4.08 14.49
C LEU A 558 -37.12 4.76 13.57
N PRO A 559 -38.37 4.29 13.54
CA PRO A 559 -39.40 4.77 12.58
C PRO A 559 -39.67 6.28 12.66
N ALA A 560 -39.59 6.87 13.88
CA ALA A 560 -39.81 8.30 14.07
C ALA A 560 -38.76 9.19 13.40
N TRP A 561 -37.60 8.62 13.06
CA TRP A 561 -36.49 9.29 12.39
C TRP A 561 -36.38 8.90 10.90
N SER A 562 -37.15 7.90 10.46
CA SER A 562 -37.10 7.32 9.12
C SER A 562 -38.20 7.87 8.23
N ASP A 563 -38.01 7.80 6.91
CA ASP A 563 -39.01 8.13 5.89
C ASP A 563 -38.95 7.08 4.77
N GLU A 564 -40.10 6.49 4.46
CA GLU A 564 -40.27 5.48 3.40
C GLU A 564 -40.75 6.11 2.09
N PHE A 565 -40.89 7.42 2.02
CA PHE A 565 -41.39 8.18 0.88
C PHE A 565 -42.74 7.67 0.28
N THR A 566 -43.61 7.12 1.12
CA THR A 566 -44.88 6.54 0.73
C THR A 566 -46.03 7.57 0.60
N GLY A 567 -45.81 8.78 1.15
CA GLY A 567 -46.77 9.90 1.11
C GLY A 567 -46.21 11.11 0.37
N GLY A 568 -46.31 12.26 0.97
CA GLY A 568 -45.52 13.43 0.59
C GLY A 568 -44.18 13.43 1.35
N LEU A 569 -43.39 14.46 1.18
CA LEU A 569 -42.20 14.67 2.01
C LEU A 569 -42.61 14.94 3.46
N ASP A 570 -42.06 14.19 4.41
CA ASP A 570 -42.36 14.36 5.83
C ASP A 570 -42.01 15.79 6.28
N PRO A 571 -42.85 16.46 7.11
CA PRO A 571 -42.58 17.80 7.65
C PRO A 571 -41.29 17.93 8.46
N ALA A 572 -40.69 16.83 8.91
CA ALA A 572 -39.39 16.83 9.59
C ALA A 572 -38.19 17.13 8.62
N TRP A 573 -38.43 17.08 7.33
CA TRP A 573 -37.43 17.50 6.35
C TRP A 573 -37.34 19.01 6.22
N SER A 574 -36.16 19.51 5.99
CA SER A 574 -35.89 20.92 5.67
C SER A 574 -34.82 21.00 4.58
N TRP A 575 -34.88 22.08 3.83
CA TRP A 575 -33.98 22.32 2.73
C TRP A 575 -32.92 23.38 3.06
N VAL A 576 -31.71 23.11 2.64
CA VAL A 576 -30.74 24.14 2.31
C VAL A 576 -30.78 24.28 0.78
N ARG A 577 -31.21 25.44 0.27
CA ARG A 577 -31.44 25.70 -1.17
C ARG A 577 -32.43 24.71 -1.78
N PRO A 578 -33.75 24.94 -1.61
CA PRO A 578 -34.78 24.06 -2.10
C PRO A 578 -34.72 23.80 -3.62
N ASP A 579 -34.88 22.53 -4.03
CA ASP A 579 -35.01 22.15 -5.42
C ASP A 579 -36.48 21.67 -5.72
N PRO A 580 -37.27 22.43 -6.48
CA PRO A 580 -38.63 22.04 -6.80
C PRO A 580 -38.74 20.82 -7.74
N ALA A 581 -37.66 20.40 -8.38
CA ALA A 581 -37.61 19.19 -9.20
C ALA A 581 -37.59 17.90 -8.37
N ALA A 582 -37.23 17.97 -7.12
CA ALA A 582 -37.27 16.84 -6.18
C ALA A 582 -38.72 16.55 -5.78
N THR A 583 -39.25 15.38 -6.11
CA THR A 583 -40.63 15.00 -5.85
C THR A 583 -40.78 13.62 -5.27
N VAL A 584 -41.68 13.45 -4.29
CA VAL A 584 -42.06 12.13 -3.79
C VAL A 584 -43.19 11.58 -4.67
N THR A 585 -42.88 10.51 -5.39
CA THR A 585 -43.85 9.84 -6.26
C THR A 585 -43.49 8.37 -6.46
N GLY A 586 -44.52 7.51 -6.54
CA GLY A 586 -44.32 6.09 -6.76
C GLY A 586 -43.63 5.37 -5.61
N GLY A 587 -43.66 5.90 -4.38
CA GLY A 587 -43.02 5.31 -3.22
C GLY A 587 -41.52 5.56 -3.16
N ALA A 588 -41.01 6.62 -3.79
CA ALA A 588 -39.61 7.03 -3.75
C ALA A 588 -39.49 8.56 -3.85
N LEU A 589 -38.43 9.13 -3.32
CA LEU A 589 -37.97 10.47 -3.63
C LEU A 589 -37.22 10.43 -4.98
N ARG A 590 -37.80 11.06 -6.01
CA ARG A 590 -37.18 11.22 -7.32
C ARG A 590 -36.58 12.59 -7.45
N TRP A 591 -35.29 12.62 -7.68
CA TRP A 591 -34.51 13.85 -7.71
C TRP A 591 -33.60 13.88 -8.94
N PRO A 592 -33.96 14.68 -9.98
CA PRO A 592 -33.04 14.90 -11.09
C PRO A 592 -31.75 15.52 -10.59
N VAL A 593 -30.61 14.97 -11.01
CA VAL A 593 -29.30 15.49 -10.62
C VAL A 593 -29.16 16.94 -11.06
N GLN A 594 -28.87 17.83 -10.11
CA GLN A 594 -28.72 19.25 -10.34
C GLN A 594 -27.41 19.57 -11.04
N ASP A 595 -27.40 20.54 -11.96
CA ASP A 595 -26.18 21.15 -12.51
C ASP A 595 -25.63 22.19 -11.53
N THR A 596 -25.20 21.75 -10.37
CA THR A 596 -24.79 22.55 -9.22
C THR A 596 -23.64 21.86 -8.50
N ASP A 597 -22.98 22.54 -7.58
CA ASP A 597 -21.94 21.97 -6.74
C ASP A 597 -22.18 22.23 -5.24
N LEU A 598 -21.58 21.39 -4.41
CA LEU A 598 -21.55 21.52 -2.95
C LEU A 598 -20.15 21.77 -2.42
N THR A 599 -19.12 21.65 -3.24
CA THR A 599 -17.72 21.74 -2.82
C THR A 599 -17.11 23.14 -2.99
N GLY A 600 -16.21 23.50 -2.08
CA GLY A 600 -15.46 24.75 -2.09
C GLY A 600 -16.38 25.98 -1.98
N THR A 601 -16.09 27.04 -2.72
CA THR A 601 -16.86 28.29 -2.70
C THR A 601 -18.09 28.25 -3.65
N GLY A 602 -18.33 27.10 -4.33
CA GLY A 602 -19.39 26.95 -5.34
C GLY A 602 -20.72 26.40 -4.80
N ASN A 603 -21.01 26.57 -3.53
CA ASN A 603 -22.14 25.98 -2.80
C ASN A 603 -23.54 26.36 -3.33
N THR A 604 -23.95 25.75 -4.43
CA THR A 604 -25.22 26.00 -5.10
C THR A 604 -26.17 24.82 -5.07
N ALA A 605 -25.70 23.64 -4.69
CA ALA A 605 -26.52 22.41 -4.64
C ALA A 605 -27.58 22.49 -3.54
N GLY A 606 -28.78 21.97 -3.84
CA GLY A 606 -29.82 21.72 -2.85
C GLY A 606 -29.40 20.55 -1.93
N VAL A 607 -29.66 20.72 -0.63
CA VAL A 607 -29.43 19.68 0.38
C VAL A 607 -30.72 19.46 1.16
N LEU A 608 -31.22 18.23 1.17
CA LEU A 608 -32.43 17.86 1.90
C LEU A 608 -32.03 17.19 3.23
N LEU A 609 -32.35 17.83 4.36
CA LEU A 609 -31.84 17.48 5.69
C LEU A 609 -32.96 17.18 6.68
N ARG A 610 -32.67 16.29 7.60
CA ARG A 610 -33.44 16.10 8.84
C ARG A 610 -32.50 15.95 10.04
N ASP A 611 -33.04 16.16 11.24
CA ASP A 611 -32.26 15.97 12.45
C ASP A 611 -31.96 14.48 12.67
N ALA A 612 -30.83 14.20 13.33
CA ALA A 612 -30.39 12.85 13.65
C ALA A 612 -30.74 12.47 15.11
N PRO A 613 -30.92 11.18 15.40
CA PRO A 613 -31.06 10.69 16.77
C PRO A 613 -29.83 11.03 17.63
N ALA A 614 -30.03 11.25 18.91
CA ALA A 614 -28.91 11.41 19.85
C ALA A 614 -28.17 10.08 20.06
N GLY A 615 -26.84 10.15 20.27
CA GLY A 615 -25.96 9.00 20.50
C GLY A 615 -25.60 8.25 19.22
N ASP A 616 -25.24 6.98 19.37
CA ASP A 616 -24.82 6.14 18.25
C ASP A 616 -26.02 5.68 17.41
N TYR A 617 -25.88 5.71 16.10
CA TYR A 617 -26.89 5.25 15.16
C TYR A 617 -26.27 4.83 13.81
N VAL A 618 -27.03 4.09 13.03
CA VAL A 618 -26.73 3.85 11.61
C VAL A 618 -27.85 4.45 10.77
N VAL A 619 -27.50 5.21 9.75
CA VAL A 619 -28.46 5.67 8.74
C VAL A 619 -28.20 4.94 7.43
N GLU A 620 -29.28 4.57 6.73
CA GLU A 620 -29.25 3.83 5.49
C GLU A 620 -30.17 4.46 4.45
N THR A 621 -29.73 4.49 3.20
CA THR A 621 -30.59 4.72 2.04
C THR A 621 -30.32 3.69 0.95
N LYS A 622 -31.30 3.45 0.10
CA LYS A 622 -31.16 2.71 -1.14
C LYS A 622 -31.35 3.69 -2.30
N VAL A 623 -30.31 3.90 -3.08
CA VAL A 623 -30.31 4.83 -4.20
C VAL A 623 -30.13 4.10 -5.52
N THR A 624 -31.02 4.38 -6.47
CA THR A 624 -30.88 3.96 -7.88
C THR A 624 -30.46 5.16 -8.72
N LEU A 625 -29.30 5.04 -9.37
CA LEU A 625 -28.70 6.09 -10.18
C LEU A 625 -28.02 5.47 -11.41
N ASP A 626 -28.60 5.66 -12.58
CA ASP A 626 -28.10 5.09 -13.84
C ASP A 626 -27.12 6.04 -14.52
N LEU A 627 -25.89 6.04 -14.09
CA LEU A 627 -24.82 6.89 -14.60
C LEU A 627 -24.28 6.46 -15.97
N GLY A 628 -24.71 5.31 -16.52
CA GLY A 628 -24.06 4.74 -17.71
C GLY A 628 -22.60 4.39 -17.48
N GLU A 629 -21.80 4.32 -18.54
CA GLU A 629 -20.33 4.12 -18.47
C GLU A 629 -19.56 5.14 -19.31
N GLU A 630 -20.28 5.97 -20.06
CA GLU A 630 -19.73 7.07 -20.84
C GLU A 630 -19.39 8.30 -19.98
N THR A 631 -18.53 9.19 -20.47
CA THR A 631 -18.01 10.35 -19.72
C THR A 631 -18.94 11.57 -19.73
N VAL A 632 -20.10 11.51 -20.42
CA VAL A 632 -21.01 12.66 -20.52
C VAL A 632 -21.63 13.08 -19.17
N ARG A 633 -21.76 12.14 -18.22
CA ARG A 633 -22.30 12.41 -16.87
C ARG A 633 -21.23 12.62 -15.82
N ASN A 634 -20.04 13.05 -16.22
CA ASN A 634 -18.93 13.25 -15.30
C ASN A 634 -19.34 14.12 -14.12
N TYR A 635 -19.01 13.66 -12.91
CA TYR A 635 -19.32 14.23 -11.59
C TYR A 635 -20.79 14.20 -11.16
N GLN A 636 -21.72 13.71 -11.97
CA GLN A 636 -23.08 13.44 -11.50
C GLN A 636 -23.05 12.42 -10.36
N GLN A 637 -23.78 12.73 -9.29
CA GLN A 637 -23.75 11.94 -8.07
C GLN A 637 -25.02 12.08 -7.24
N ALA A 638 -25.29 11.05 -6.41
CA ALA A 638 -26.38 11.08 -5.44
C ALA A 638 -26.09 10.14 -4.26
N GLY A 639 -26.52 10.54 -3.06
CA GLY A 639 -26.30 9.73 -1.87
C GLY A 639 -26.63 10.41 -0.55
N LEU A 640 -26.04 9.90 0.52
CA LEU A 640 -26.15 10.40 1.90
C LEU A 640 -25.19 11.56 2.16
N VAL A 641 -25.60 12.45 3.06
CA VAL A 641 -24.72 13.47 3.59
C VAL A 641 -24.92 13.61 5.11
N ALA A 642 -23.81 13.70 5.85
CA ALA A 642 -23.75 14.26 7.19
C ALA A 642 -23.28 15.72 7.03
N TYR A 643 -24.10 16.67 7.45
CA TYR A 643 -23.96 18.07 7.12
C TYR A 643 -24.04 18.96 8.36
N VAL A 644 -23.08 19.82 8.55
CA VAL A 644 -23.05 20.87 9.56
C VAL A 644 -23.36 22.23 8.89
N ASP A 645 -22.59 22.58 7.89
CA ASP A 645 -22.72 23.79 7.07
C ASP A 645 -22.09 23.54 5.67
N ASP A 646 -22.08 24.56 4.80
CA ASP A 646 -21.58 24.45 3.44
C ASP A 646 -20.07 24.14 3.34
N ASP A 647 -19.29 24.47 4.37
CA ASP A 647 -17.84 24.24 4.42
C ASP A 647 -17.49 23.05 5.33
N ARG A 648 -18.51 22.32 5.85
CA ARG A 648 -18.29 21.19 6.76
C ARG A 648 -19.33 20.12 6.58
N PHE A 649 -19.02 19.14 5.75
CA PHE A 649 -19.87 17.98 5.48
C PHE A 649 -19.08 16.74 5.14
N ALA A 650 -19.72 15.55 5.29
CA ALA A 650 -19.24 14.28 4.77
C ALA A 650 -20.33 13.67 3.88
N ARG A 651 -20.00 13.37 2.62
CA ARG A 651 -20.94 12.91 1.60
C ARG A 651 -20.57 11.52 1.11
N LEU A 652 -21.45 10.55 1.31
CA LEU A 652 -21.32 9.20 0.77
C LEU A 652 -22.24 9.06 -0.46
N ALA A 653 -21.68 9.07 -1.64
CA ALA A 653 -22.44 9.12 -2.88
C ALA A 653 -21.91 8.13 -3.93
N GLN A 654 -22.85 7.60 -4.73
CA GLN A 654 -22.53 7.01 -6.02
C GLN A 654 -22.22 8.13 -7.01
N VAL A 655 -21.07 8.10 -7.67
CA VAL A 655 -20.57 9.17 -8.52
C VAL A 655 -19.96 8.64 -9.82
N ALA A 656 -20.09 9.42 -10.90
CA ALA A 656 -19.32 9.22 -12.13
C ALA A 656 -18.04 10.06 -12.06
N ILE A 657 -16.90 9.44 -12.24
CA ILE A 657 -15.59 10.10 -12.37
C ILE A 657 -14.99 9.63 -13.68
N TRP A 658 -15.11 10.47 -14.70
CA TRP A 658 -14.77 10.16 -16.08
C TRP A 658 -15.41 8.85 -16.57
N ASN A 659 -14.60 7.86 -16.95
CA ASN A 659 -15.03 6.53 -17.39
C ASN A 659 -15.28 5.56 -16.22
N THR A 660 -15.05 5.96 -14.96
CA THR A 660 -15.30 5.14 -13.78
C THR A 660 -16.62 5.50 -13.08
N ARG A 661 -17.14 4.52 -12.35
CA ARG A 661 -18.27 4.69 -11.42
C ARG A 661 -17.77 4.24 -10.07
N GLN A 662 -17.92 5.12 -9.07
CA GLN A 662 -17.34 4.92 -7.74
C GLN A 662 -18.39 5.17 -6.65
N VAL A 663 -18.19 4.62 -5.48
CA VAL A 663 -18.85 5.08 -4.25
C VAL A 663 -17.80 5.91 -3.51
N GLU A 664 -17.94 7.23 -3.60
CA GLU A 664 -17.03 8.16 -2.94
C GLU A 664 -17.60 8.56 -1.59
N TYR A 665 -16.74 8.61 -0.60
CA TYR A 665 -17.01 9.19 0.71
C TYR A 665 -16.19 10.46 0.84
N GLY A 666 -16.70 11.55 0.28
CA GLY A 666 -16.09 12.88 0.27
C GLY A 666 -16.26 13.59 1.60
N TYR A 667 -15.29 14.42 1.94
CA TYR A 667 -15.24 15.22 3.15
C TYR A 667 -14.73 16.62 2.87
N GLU A 668 -15.44 17.62 3.35
CA GLU A 668 -15.01 19.01 3.32
C GLU A 668 -14.96 19.57 4.73
N LEU A 669 -13.90 20.30 4.99
CA LEU A 669 -13.68 21.01 6.26
C LEU A 669 -12.99 22.36 6.03
N PRO A 670 -13.24 23.36 6.89
CA PRO A 670 -12.47 24.60 6.88
C PRO A 670 -11.09 24.36 7.48
N PHE A 671 -10.05 24.73 6.73
CA PHE A 671 -8.66 24.69 7.18
C PHE A 671 -7.98 26.01 6.79
N ALA A 672 -7.30 26.66 7.75
CA ALA A 672 -6.62 27.95 7.56
C ALA A 672 -7.47 29.01 6.82
N GLY A 673 -8.78 29.03 7.06
CA GLY A 673 -9.73 30.01 6.49
C GLY A 673 -10.20 29.70 5.07
N GLN A 674 -9.94 28.50 4.55
CA GLN A 674 -10.42 28.04 3.24
C GLN A 674 -11.07 26.66 3.37
N PRO A 675 -12.09 26.31 2.54
CA PRO A 675 -12.59 24.96 2.46
C PRO A 675 -11.56 24.07 1.78
N VAL A 676 -11.30 22.91 2.37
CA VAL A 676 -10.45 21.85 1.82
C VAL A 676 -11.31 20.58 1.63
N TYR A 677 -11.32 20.05 0.42
CA TYR A 677 -12.09 18.87 0.06
C TYR A 677 -11.19 17.71 -0.34
N GLY A 678 -11.59 16.51 0.07
CA GLY A 678 -11.03 15.24 -0.39
C GLY A 678 -12.03 14.11 -0.19
N GLY A 679 -11.64 12.89 -0.50
CA GLY A 679 -12.55 11.77 -0.36
C GLY A 679 -11.81 10.43 -0.37
N THR A 680 -12.47 9.39 0.10
CA THR A 680 -12.02 7.99 0.05
C THR A 680 -13.06 7.14 -0.68
N ILE A 681 -12.69 5.95 -1.11
CA ILE A 681 -13.55 5.08 -1.91
C ILE A 681 -14.05 3.90 -1.06
N VAL A 682 -15.35 3.59 -1.18
CA VAL A 682 -16.04 2.58 -0.37
C VAL A 682 -16.73 1.54 -1.26
N GLY A 683 -16.07 0.43 -1.50
CA GLY A 683 -16.64 -0.70 -2.22
C GLY A 683 -16.98 -0.43 -3.70
N THR A 684 -17.68 -1.38 -4.28
CA THR A 684 -18.01 -1.43 -5.71
C THR A 684 -19.43 -0.94 -5.96
N PRO A 685 -19.64 0.09 -6.80
CA PRO A 685 -20.98 0.57 -7.09
C PRO A 685 -21.78 -0.39 -7.97
N ALA A 686 -23.11 -0.33 -7.86
CA ALA A 686 -24.06 -0.92 -8.77
C ALA A 686 -24.98 0.17 -9.36
N ARG A 687 -25.90 -0.17 -10.26
CA ARG A 687 -26.94 0.77 -10.68
C ARG A 687 -27.84 1.17 -9.51
N THR A 688 -28.16 0.20 -8.65
CA THR A 688 -28.81 0.41 -7.35
C THR A 688 -27.81 0.05 -6.27
N THR A 689 -27.52 0.99 -5.38
CA THR A 689 -26.53 0.84 -4.30
C THR A 689 -27.19 1.18 -2.97
N TRP A 690 -26.93 0.38 -1.95
CA TRP A 690 -27.27 0.69 -0.58
C TRP A 690 -26.10 1.40 0.07
N LEU A 691 -26.36 2.50 0.77
CA LEU A 691 -25.37 3.34 1.42
C LEU A 691 -25.69 3.43 2.91
N ARG A 692 -24.67 3.31 3.77
CA ARG A 692 -24.78 3.49 5.22
C ARG A 692 -23.74 4.49 5.71
N LEU A 693 -24.15 5.28 6.70
CA LEU A 693 -23.24 6.00 7.59
C LEU A 693 -23.50 5.50 9.03
N ALA A 694 -22.48 4.92 9.64
CA ALA A 694 -22.51 4.53 11.05
C ALA A 694 -21.89 5.64 11.87
N HIS A 695 -22.69 6.27 12.73
CA HIS A 695 -22.30 7.34 13.64
C HIS A 695 -21.91 6.80 15.01
N HIS A 696 -20.80 7.29 15.52
CA HIS A 696 -20.31 7.07 16.86
C HIS A 696 -19.78 8.37 17.46
N VAL A 697 -19.92 8.55 18.77
CA VAL A 697 -19.27 9.64 19.47
C VAL A 697 -18.09 9.08 20.25
N ASP A 698 -16.88 9.46 19.87
CA ASP A 698 -15.68 9.09 20.63
C ASP A 698 -15.75 9.75 22.03
N ARG A 699 -15.71 8.92 23.06
CA ARG A 699 -15.84 9.36 24.45
C ARG A 699 -14.61 10.09 24.97
N ALA A 700 -13.45 9.89 24.36
CA ALA A 700 -12.20 10.52 24.78
C ALA A 700 -12.07 11.93 24.22
N THR A 701 -12.42 12.12 22.95
CA THR A 701 -12.29 13.40 22.24
C THR A 701 -13.61 14.18 22.16
N GLY A 702 -14.76 13.51 22.24
CA GLY A 702 -16.09 14.06 21.98
C GLY A 702 -16.38 14.28 20.50
N GLU A 703 -15.52 13.81 19.61
CA GLU A 703 -15.69 13.92 18.16
C GLU A 703 -16.80 13.00 17.66
N HIS A 704 -17.46 13.43 16.58
CA HIS A 704 -18.46 12.63 15.88
C HIS A 704 -17.77 11.88 14.75
N GLU A 705 -17.74 10.57 14.84
CA GLU A 705 -17.18 9.67 13.84
C GLU A 705 -18.28 9.13 12.94
N PHE A 706 -18.07 9.20 11.62
CA PHE A 706 -18.97 8.61 10.64
C PHE A 706 -18.20 7.60 9.78
N ARG A 707 -18.51 6.32 9.92
CA ARG A 707 -17.96 5.27 9.08
C ARG A 707 -18.88 4.97 7.91
N ALA A 708 -18.32 4.99 6.71
CA ALA A 708 -19.07 4.73 5.49
C ALA A 708 -19.17 3.23 5.17
N GLY A 709 -20.32 2.82 4.65
CA GLY A 709 -20.55 1.48 4.14
C GLY A 709 -21.36 1.49 2.86
N SER A 710 -21.06 0.57 1.95
CA SER A 710 -21.83 0.36 0.73
C SER A 710 -22.17 -1.10 0.51
N SER A 711 -23.26 -1.37 -0.25
CA SER A 711 -23.68 -2.71 -0.61
C SER A 711 -24.32 -2.69 -2.00
N ARG A 712 -24.15 -3.79 -2.74
CA ARG A 712 -24.76 -4.00 -4.06
C ARG A 712 -26.08 -4.78 -3.98
N ASP A 713 -26.35 -5.43 -2.87
CA ASP A 713 -27.48 -6.34 -2.67
C ASP A 713 -28.32 -6.03 -1.39
N GLY A 714 -27.84 -5.08 -0.58
CA GLY A 714 -28.43 -4.73 0.73
C GLY A 714 -28.18 -5.76 1.84
N VAL A 715 -27.41 -6.81 1.57
CA VAL A 715 -27.12 -7.92 2.49
C VAL A 715 -25.63 -7.98 2.83
N THR A 716 -24.79 -7.99 1.80
CA THR A 716 -23.32 -8.02 1.94
C THR A 716 -22.81 -6.59 1.93
N TRP A 717 -22.07 -6.21 2.98
CA TRP A 717 -21.59 -4.84 3.17
C TRP A 717 -20.08 -4.75 3.06
N THR A 718 -19.63 -3.70 2.41
CA THR A 718 -18.23 -3.26 2.41
C THR A 718 -18.14 -1.98 3.23
N TRP A 719 -17.33 -2.01 4.30
CA TRP A 719 -17.09 -0.87 5.16
C TRP A 719 -15.76 -0.21 4.78
N GLY A 720 -15.78 1.11 4.66
CA GLY A 720 -14.63 1.93 4.30
C GLY A 720 -14.14 2.80 5.46
N GLY A 721 -13.61 3.96 5.11
CA GLY A 721 -13.00 4.91 6.03
C GLY A 721 -13.99 5.64 6.95
N VAL A 722 -13.41 6.35 7.91
CA VAL A 722 -14.10 7.19 8.88
C VAL A 722 -13.70 8.65 8.66
N TRP A 723 -14.70 9.54 8.59
CA TRP A 723 -14.47 10.99 8.73
C TRP A 723 -15.00 11.46 10.08
N THR A 724 -14.34 12.46 10.64
CA THR A 724 -14.64 12.98 11.99
C THR A 724 -15.05 14.44 11.92
N PHE A 725 -16.06 14.80 12.72
CA PHE A 725 -16.41 16.20 12.97
C PHE A 725 -16.01 16.59 14.39
N PRO A 726 -15.58 17.85 14.62
CA PRO A 726 -15.15 18.31 15.92
C PRO A 726 -16.23 18.15 17.00
N ALA A 727 -15.80 17.97 18.23
CA ALA A 727 -16.68 17.99 19.39
C ALA A 727 -17.52 19.26 19.43
N GLY A 728 -18.79 19.12 19.84
CA GLY A 728 -19.74 20.24 19.95
C GLY A 728 -20.41 20.65 18.63
N THR A 729 -20.09 19.99 17.51
CA THR A 729 -20.89 20.12 16.27
C THR A 729 -22.19 19.32 16.38
N THR A 730 -23.18 19.66 15.56
CA THR A 730 -24.47 18.92 15.50
C THR A 730 -24.74 18.54 14.04
N PRO A 731 -24.12 17.47 13.52
CA PRO A 731 -24.34 17.06 12.15
C PRO A 731 -25.81 16.62 11.94
N ARG A 732 -26.43 17.15 10.92
CA ARG A 732 -27.73 16.68 10.42
C ARG A 732 -27.51 15.67 9.31
N ILE A 733 -28.46 14.77 9.08
CA ILE A 733 -28.37 13.75 8.05
C ILE A 733 -29.31 14.09 6.91
N GLY A 734 -28.85 13.84 5.69
CA GLY A 734 -29.67 14.14 4.53
C GLY A 734 -29.31 13.43 3.25
N LEU A 735 -29.94 13.89 2.19
CA LEU A 735 -29.76 13.41 0.83
C LEU A 735 -29.30 14.54 -0.09
N VAL A 736 -28.53 14.18 -1.09
CA VAL A 736 -28.05 15.07 -2.16
C VAL A 736 -28.14 14.38 -3.51
N ALA A 737 -28.38 15.19 -4.57
CA ALA A 737 -28.30 14.76 -5.96
C ALA A 737 -27.82 15.95 -6.81
N HIS A 738 -26.52 16.01 -7.10
CA HIS A 738 -25.90 17.17 -7.75
C HIS A 738 -24.66 16.77 -8.58
N GLY A 739 -24.04 17.79 -9.14
CA GLY A 739 -22.78 17.69 -9.87
C GLY A 739 -22.97 17.34 -11.33
N GLY A 740 -22.41 18.11 -12.21
CA GLY A 740 -22.21 17.75 -13.58
C GLY A 740 -23.23 18.18 -14.59
N ALA A 741 -22.82 17.99 -15.82
CA ALA A 741 -23.42 18.47 -17.04
C ALA A 741 -24.66 17.67 -17.46
N GLN A 742 -25.33 18.18 -18.49
CA GLN A 742 -26.42 17.48 -19.15
C GLN A 742 -25.92 16.34 -20.07
N PRO A 743 -26.69 15.25 -20.27
CA PRO A 743 -28.02 15.05 -19.74
C PRO A 743 -28.04 14.62 -18.27
N ALA A 744 -28.89 15.23 -17.47
CA ALA A 744 -29.10 14.85 -16.09
C ALA A 744 -29.74 13.46 -15.99
N VAL A 745 -29.29 12.66 -15.02
CA VAL A 745 -29.95 11.43 -14.59
C VAL A 745 -30.84 11.73 -13.38
N THR A 746 -31.87 10.94 -13.17
CA THR A 746 -32.71 11.05 -11.97
C THR A 746 -32.27 10.05 -10.94
N ALA A 747 -31.95 10.53 -9.75
CA ALA A 747 -31.73 9.68 -8.57
C ALA A 747 -33.07 9.27 -7.98
N GLU A 748 -33.25 8.01 -7.66
CA GLU A 748 -34.41 7.47 -6.95
C GLU A 748 -33.95 6.95 -5.58
N PHE A 749 -34.45 7.58 -4.50
CA PHE A 749 -34.22 7.14 -3.13
C PHE A 749 -35.47 6.42 -2.62
N ASP A 750 -35.35 5.12 -2.33
CA ASP A 750 -36.48 4.33 -1.87
C ASP A 750 -36.91 4.71 -0.43
N TYR A 751 -35.95 5.09 0.40
CA TYR A 751 -36.16 5.45 1.82
C TYR A 751 -34.93 6.16 2.41
N LEU A 752 -35.13 6.75 3.59
CA LEU A 752 -34.07 7.04 4.55
C LEU A 752 -34.43 6.37 5.87
N ARG A 753 -33.63 5.41 6.35
CA ARG A 753 -33.90 4.64 7.58
C ARG A 753 -32.82 4.84 8.59
N PHE A 754 -33.21 5.05 9.85
CA PHE A 754 -32.31 5.07 11.00
C PHE A 754 -32.48 3.83 11.86
N TYR A 755 -31.37 3.39 12.42
CA TYR A 755 -31.27 2.24 13.31
C TYR A 755 -30.42 2.60 14.53
N ARG A 756 -30.66 1.89 15.66
CA ARG A 756 -29.75 1.93 16.83
C ARG A 756 -28.51 1.09 16.55
#